data_517d497236ef3ba1a0ab5b006571fc3f
#
_entry.id   517d497236ef3ba1a0ab5b006571fc3f
#
_cell.length_a   1.000
_cell.length_b   1.000
_cell.length_c   1.000
_cell.angle_alpha   90.00
_cell.angle_beta   90.00
_cell.angle_gamma   90.00
#
_symmetry.space_group_name_H-M   'P 1'
#
loop_
_entity.id
_entity.type
_entity.pdbx_description
1 polymer ?
#
loop_
_entity_poly.entity_id
_entity_poly.type
_entity_poly.pdbx_seq_one_letter_code
_entity_poly.pdbx_strand_id
1 'polypeptide(L)'
;MSSSSSRRRTSHITHRRAAGVALAGVAALIATAVQSGAASAAPTPAQHPGKANPAHVAVQLTPSQRAELIRDADGAKAATAKDLGLGAQEKLVVKDVVKDADGTLHTRYERTYAGLPVLGGDLVVDTAKSGQTERVVKATNAAVQVRSLTPAVSKATAEKQALRSAQALGAEKTSVAPSSRKVVWAASGTPVLAYETVIGGLQDDGTPNQLHVITDASTGKELFRYQGIETGVGNTQYSGQVSLTTTQSGSSYTLTDGARGGHKTYNLNHGTSGTGTLFSQTSDTWGNGTTSNAATAAADAHYGAAVTWDFYKNTFGRNGIKNNGVGAYSRVHYGNSYVNAFWDDSCFCMTYGDGSGNSDPLTSLDVAGHEMSHGVTSNTAGLNYSGESGGLNEATSDIFGTGVEFYAANSTDVGDYLIGEKIDINGDGTPLRYMDKPSKDGASADSWSSGVGNKDVHYSSGVANHFFYLLSEGSGAKVINGVSYNSPTSDGLPVAGIGRDKALQIWYRALTTKFTSTTNYASARTGTLAAAGELYGTTSAEYKAVQDAWAAVNVGSRSDGGGDPGDPGDGSTFENTSDVQIPDYGSAVTSSISVTGRTGNAPSNLQVTVDIVHTWSGDLQIDLVGPNGTTYRLKSSGYDPTPDVHKTYTVNASSQTANGTWKLKVQDKGPQDTGYIDGWKLTFP
;
A
#
# COMPACT_ATOMS: atom_id res chain seq x y z
N MET A 1 65.88 17.17 -21.63
CA MET A 1 66.98 16.34 -22.12
C MET A 1 66.50 14.91 -22.05
N SER A 2 66.38 14.35 -23.21
CA SER A 2 66.50 12.94 -23.69
C SER A 2 65.79 11.86 -22.90
N SER A 3 64.82 11.25 -23.47
CA SER A 3 64.69 10.36 -24.63
C SER A 3 64.94 8.89 -24.27
N SER A 4 64.01 8.12 -24.71
CA SER A 4 64.03 6.85 -25.40
C SER A 4 63.60 5.63 -24.55
N SER A 5 62.59 5.00 -24.92
CA SER A 5 62.24 4.04 -25.98
C SER A 5 62.20 2.59 -25.51
N SER A 6 61.02 2.02 -25.71
CA SER A 6 60.77 0.71 -26.31
C SER A 6 61.40 -0.57 -25.73
N ARG A 7 60.56 -1.51 -25.34
CA ARG A 7 60.45 -2.82 -26.04
C ARG A 7 59.34 -3.72 -25.51
N ARG A 8 58.59 -4.28 -26.43
CA ARG A 8 57.64 -5.39 -26.30
C ARG A 8 58.31 -6.63 -25.72
N ARG A 9 57.55 -7.36 -24.89
CA ARG A 9 57.66 -8.83 -24.83
C ARG A 9 56.26 -9.42 -24.64
N THR A 10 55.87 -10.15 -25.65
CA THR A 10 54.82 -11.14 -25.67
C THR A 10 55.19 -12.32 -24.75
N SER A 11 54.31 -12.77 -23.92
CA SER A 11 54.32 -14.13 -23.38
C SER A 11 52.90 -14.72 -23.36
N HIS A 12 52.73 -15.77 -24.08
CA HIS A 12 51.60 -16.66 -24.08
C HIS A 12 51.37 -17.24 -22.69
N ILE A 13 50.16 -17.21 -22.22
CA ILE A 13 49.67 -18.14 -21.20
C ILE A 13 48.35 -18.73 -21.69
N THR A 14 48.41 -20.05 -21.79
CA THR A 14 47.45 -21.02 -22.23
C THR A 14 46.19 -21.09 -21.35
N HIS A 15 45.11 -21.34 -22.02
CA HIS A 15 43.81 -21.77 -21.59
C HIS A 15 43.69 -22.49 -20.24
N ARG A 16 42.79 -22.00 -19.39
CA ARG A 16 41.86 -22.86 -18.67
C ARG A 16 40.44 -22.36 -18.92
N ARG A 17 39.73 -23.04 -19.78
CA ARG A 17 38.28 -23.00 -19.88
C ARG A 17 37.73 -23.68 -18.63
N ALA A 18 36.98 -22.94 -17.84
CA ALA A 18 36.10 -23.53 -16.84
C ALA A 18 34.65 -23.16 -17.20
N ALA A 19 33.86 -24.17 -17.16
CA ALA A 19 32.46 -24.24 -17.50
C ALA A 19 31.59 -23.15 -16.83
N GLY A 20 30.96 -22.33 -17.63
CA GLY A 20 30.03 -21.32 -17.22
C GLY A 20 29.07 -20.94 -18.34
N VAL A 21 28.73 -21.84 -19.22
CA VAL A 21 27.75 -21.59 -20.31
C VAL A 21 26.89 -22.83 -20.46
N ALA A 22 25.89 -22.99 -19.59
CA ALA A 22 24.81 -23.97 -19.78
C ALA A 22 23.48 -23.58 -19.11
N LEU A 23 23.36 -22.39 -18.48
CA LEU A 23 22.10 -21.99 -17.83
C LEU A 23 21.25 -20.96 -18.61
N ALA A 24 21.81 -20.31 -19.63
CA ALA A 24 21.04 -19.36 -20.44
C ALA A 24 20.21 -20.01 -21.57
N GLY A 25 20.41 -21.30 -21.83
CA GLY A 25 19.78 -21.97 -22.97
C GLY A 25 18.38 -22.54 -22.74
N VAL A 26 17.99 -22.82 -21.50
CA VAL A 26 16.73 -23.55 -21.21
C VAL A 26 15.59 -22.60 -20.84
N ALA A 27 15.85 -21.47 -20.18
CA ALA A 27 14.85 -20.43 -19.97
C ALA A 27 14.42 -19.78 -21.30
N ALA A 28 15.36 -19.64 -22.25
CA ALA A 28 15.05 -19.18 -23.60
C ALA A 28 14.19 -20.17 -24.40
N LEU A 29 14.24 -21.48 -24.11
CA LEU A 29 13.45 -22.49 -24.83
C LEU A 29 11.97 -22.52 -24.45
N ILE A 30 11.60 -22.07 -23.27
CA ILE A 30 10.17 -21.95 -22.87
C ILE A 30 9.56 -20.65 -23.43
N ALA A 31 10.35 -19.58 -23.59
CA ALA A 31 9.91 -18.32 -24.19
C ALA A 31 10.08 -18.31 -25.73
N THR A 32 10.99 -19.12 -26.31
CA THR A 32 11.30 -19.14 -27.76
C THR A 32 10.52 -20.16 -28.57
N ALA A 33 9.58 -20.90 -27.99
CA ALA A 33 8.65 -21.74 -28.75
C ALA A 33 7.67 -20.95 -29.64
N VAL A 34 7.77 -19.62 -29.65
CA VAL A 34 7.01 -18.72 -30.57
C VAL A 34 7.88 -18.17 -31.71
N GLN A 35 9.21 -18.42 -31.71
CA GLN A 35 10.10 -17.99 -32.80
C GLN A 35 11.02 -19.11 -33.24
N SER A 36 10.56 -20.01 -34.05
CA SER A 36 11.41 -20.95 -34.76
C SER A 36 11.26 -20.77 -36.27
N GLY A 37 12.33 -20.33 -36.89
CA GLY A 37 12.53 -20.46 -38.33
C GLY A 37 13.08 -19.19 -38.98
N ALA A 38 14.37 -18.95 -38.85
CA ALA A 38 15.11 -18.28 -39.89
C ALA A 38 16.56 -18.77 -39.90
N ALA A 39 16.90 -19.53 -40.91
CA ALA A 39 18.27 -19.75 -41.34
C ALA A 39 18.92 -18.44 -41.75
N SER A 40 20.20 -18.26 -41.39
CA SER A 40 21.01 -17.10 -41.78
C SER A 40 21.05 -16.95 -43.28
N ALA A 41 20.51 -15.87 -43.82
CA ALA A 41 20.81 -15.32 -45.12
C ALA A 41 21.17 -13.84 -44.96
N ALA A 42 22.11 -13.39 -45.79
CA ALA A 42 22.68 -12.02 -45.82
C ALA A 42 21.62 -10.93 -45.94
N PRO A 43 21.95 -9.66 -45.53
CA PRO A 43 20.95 -8.60 -45.49
C PRO A 43 20.51 -8.15 -46.86
N THR A 44 19.23 -8.31 -47.13
CA THR A 44 18.50 -7.66 -48.24
C THR A 44 17.79 -6.41 -47.69
N PRO A 45 17.57 -5.38 -48.52
CA PRO A 45 17.07 -4.07 -48.04
C PRO A 45 15.66 -4.18 -47.48
N ALA A 46 15.37 -3.32 -46.47
CA ALA A 46 14.13 -3.21 -45.73
C ALA A 46 12.89 -3.27 -46.65
N GLN A 47 12.18 -4.39 -46.56
CA GLN A 47 10.78 -4.45 -46.97
C GLN A 47 9.91 -3.97 -45.81
N HIS A 48 8.97 -3.08 -46.09
CA HIS A 48 7.92 -2.66 -45.16
C HIS A 48 7.26 -3.90 -44.55
N PRO A 49 6.88 -3.88 -43.25
CA PRO A 49 6.16 -4.99 -42.64
C PRO A 49 4.86 -5.20 -43.44
N GLY A 50 4.78 -6.36 -44.13
CA GLY A 50 3.57 -6.78 -44.80
C GLY A 50 2.40 -6.77 -43.84
N LYS A 51 1.25 -6.24 -44.25
CA LYS A 51 0.03 -6.34 -43.46
C LYS A 51 -0.19 -7.81 -43.08
N ALA A 52 -0.39 -8.10 -41.77
CA ALA A 52 -0.76 -9.41 -41.33
C ALA A 52 -1.92 -9.95 -42.19
N ASN A 53 -1.83 -11.23 -42.58
CA ASN A 53 -2.91 -11.85 -43.33
C ASN A 53 -4.21 -11.80 -42.49
N PRO A 54 -5.25 -11.07 -42.91
CA PRO A 54 -6.45 -10.87 -42.09
C PRO A 54 -7.18 -12.19 -41.78
N ALA A 55 -6.91 -13.27 -42.48
CA ALA A 55 -7.45 -14.60 -42.22
C ALA A 55 -6.88 -15.24 -40.93
N HIS A 56 -5.66 -14.94 -40.58
CA HIS A 56 -4.95 -15.48 -39.39
C HIS A 56 -4.87 -14.45 -38.25
N VAL A 57 -5.87 -13.59 -38.12
CA VAL A 57 -5.99 -12.67 -36.98
C VAL A 57 -6.97 -13.26 -35.96
N ALA A 58 -6.57 -13.35 -34.70
CA ALA A 58 -7.43 -13.84 -33.63
C ALA A 58 -8.68 -12.96 -33.48
N VAL A 59 -9.86 -13.61 -33.41
CA VAL A 59 -11.12 -12.92 -33.17
C VAL A 59 -11.34 -12.71 -31.67
N GLN A 60 -11.93 -11.57 -31.32
CA GLN A 60 -12.34 -11.29 -29.94
C GLN A 60 -13.55 -12.18 -29.59
N LEU A 61 -13.36 -13.11 -28.66
CA LEU A 61 -14.42 -13.99 -28.17
C LEU A 61 -15.00 -13.42 -26.88
N THR A 62 -16.33 -13.53 -26.72
CA THR A 62 -16.95 -13.32 -25.40
C THR A 62 -16.53 -14.44 -24.44
N PRO A 63 -16.58 -14.21 -23.10
CA PRO A 63 -16.26 -15.26 -22.12
C PRO A 63 -17.07 -16.55 -22.32
N SER A 64 -18.34 -16.45 -22.72
CA SER A 64 -19.22 -17.60 -23.00
C SER A 64 -18.79 -18.38 -24.24
N GLN A 65 -18.46 -17.69 -25.33
CA GLN A 65 -17.96 -18.33 -26.56
C GLN A 65 -16.61 -19.04 -26.33
N ARG A 66 -15.69 -18.40 -25.59
CA ARG A 66 -14.42 -19.03 -25.21
C ARG A 66 -14.64 -20.28 -24.36
N ALA A 67 -15.53 -20.20 -23.36
CA ALA A 67 -15.87 -21.34 -22.51
C ALA A 67 -16.52 -22.49 -23.29
N GLU A 68 -17.31 -22.21 -24.35
CA GLU A 68 -17.87 -23.20 -25.25
C GLU A 68 -16.79 -23.93 -26.03
N LEU A 69 -15.88 -23.20 -26.69
CA LEU A 69 -14.76 -23.79 -27.42
C LEU A 69 -13.84 -24.64 -26.52
N ILE A 70 -13.62 -24.22 -25.28
CA ILE A 70 -12.86 -25.02 -24.29
C ILE A 70 -13.60 -26.32 -23.97
N ARG A 71 -14.92 -26.31 -23.78
CA ARG A 71 -15.71 -27.52 -23.53
C ARG A 71 -15.69 -28.48 -24.73
N ASP A 72 -15.80 -27.94 -25.94
CA ASP A 72 -15.75 -28.73 -27.17
C ASP A 72 -14.38 -29.43 -27.33
N ALA A 73 -13.28 -28.66 -27.11
CA ALA A 73 -11.93 -29.20 -27.11
C ALA A 73 -11.74 -30.27 -25.98
N ASP A 74 -12.35 -30.04 -24.82
CA ASP A 74 -12.28 -31.00 -23.70
C ASP A 74 -13.04 -32.29 -24.04
N GLY A 75 -14.15 -32.19 -24.74
CA GLY A 75 -14.87 -33.35 -25.28
C GLY A 75 -14.05 -34.16 -26.30
N ALA A 76 -13.25 -33.48 -27.13
CA ALA A 76 -12.44 -34.07 -28.19
C ALA A 76 -11.04 -34.55 -27.72
N LYS A 77 -10.55 -34.16 -26.57
CA LYS A 77 -9.15 -34.36 -26.11
C LYS A 77 -8.64 -35.80 -26.17
N ALA A 78 -9.50 -36.81 -25.95
CA ALA A 78 -9.11 -38.21 -26.00
C ALA A 78 -8.87 -38.69 -27.44
N ALA A 79 -9.67 -38.23 -28.40
CA ALA A 79 -9.43 -38.48 -29.83
C ALA A 79 -8.13 -37.80 -30.28
N THR A 80 -7.99 -36.51 -29.94
CA THR A 80 -6.76 -35.74 -30.22
C THR A 80 -5.50 -36.42 -29.66
N ALA A 81 -5.53 -36.93 -28.42
CA ALA A 81 -4.40 -37.67 -27.85
C ALA A 81 -4.05 -38.92 -28.64
N LYS A 82 -5.04 -39.66 -29.10
CA LYS A 82 -4.87 -40.85 -29.96
C LYS A 82 -4.28 -40.49 -31.32
N ASP A 83 -4.78 -39.45 -31.97
CA ASP A 83 -4.31 -38.98 -33.29
C ASP A 83 -2.86 -38.48 -33.21
N LEU A 84 -2.47 -37.90 -32.08
CA LEU A 84 -1.10 -37.45 -31.77
C LEU A 84 -0.15 -38.60 -31.40
N GLY A 85 -0.66 -39.85 -31.30
CA GLY A 85 0.14 -41.02 -30.91
C GLY A 85 0.66 -40.98 -29.49
N LEU A 86 -0.06 -40.32 -28.56
CA LEU A 86 0.35 -40.27 -27.17
C LEU A 86 0.20 -41.64 -26.49
N GLY A 87 1.10 -41.94 -25.53
CA GLY A 87 1.10 -43.20 -24.79
C GLY A 87 -0.17 -43.42 -23.95
N ALA A 88 -0.50 -44.68 -23.63
CA ALA A 88 -1.73 -45.03 -22.91
C ALA A 88 -1.85 -44.38 -21.53
N GLN A 89 -0.75 -43.98 -20.89
CA GLN A 89 -0.71 -43.29 -19.62
C GLN A 89 -0.76 -41.76 -19.74
N GLU A 90 -0.66 -41.22 -20.95
CA GLU A 90 -0.71 -39.83 -21.23
C GLU A 90 -2.16 -39.36 -21.45
N LYS A 91 -2.51 -38.20 -20.91
CA LYS A 91 -3.81 -37.55 -21.16
C LYS A 91 -3.59 -36.07 -21.41
N LEU A 92 -4.46 -35.47 -22.24
CA LEU A 92 -4.50 -34.03 -22.50
C LEU A 92 -5.45 -33.34 -21.52
N VAL A 93 -5.07 -32.13 -21.12
CA VAL A 93 -5.89 -31.19 -20.34
C VAL A 93 -5.95 -29.89 -21.12
N VAL A 94 -7.14 -29.47 -21.50
CA VAL A 94 -7.36 -28.22 -22.27
C VAL A 94 -7.06 -27.03 -21.35
N LYS A 95 -6.24 -26.10 -21.79
CA LYS A 95 -5.92 -24.85 -21.08
C LYS A 95 -6.57 -23.65 -21.72
N ASP A 96 -6.53 -23.59 -23.04
CA ASP A 96 -7.05 -22.43 -23.75
C ASP A 96 -7.37 -22.79 -25.22
N VAL A 97 -8.23 -21.98 -25.84
CA VAL A 97 -8.53 -22.02 -27.27
C VAL A 97 -8.54 -20.59 -27.81
N VAL A 98 -7.75 -20.35 -28.84
CA VAL A 98 -7.77 -19.13 -29.66
C VAL A 98 -8.40 -19.46 -31.00
N LYS A 99 -9.26 -18.61 -31.54
CA LYS A 99 -9.92 -18.75 -32.82
C LYS A 99 -9.50 -17.63 -33.76
N ASP A 100 -9.07 -17.97 -34.95
CA ASP A 100 -8.77 -17.01 -36.02
C ASP A 100 -10.00 -16.67 -36.85
N ALA A 101 -9.90 -15.61 -37.65
CA ALA A 101 -11.00 -15.12 -38.51
C ALA A 101 -11.41 -16.10 -39.60
N ASP A 102 -10.49 -16.95 -40.07
CA ASP A 102 -10.78 -18.04 -41.01
C ASP A 102 -11.45 -19.25 -40.37
N GLY A 103 -11.54 -19.27 -39.05
CA GLY A 103 -12.13 -20.34 -38.26
C GLY A 103 -11.13 -21.38 -37.74
N THR A 104 -9.84 -21.22 -38.00
CA THR A 104 -8.78 -22.05 -37.41
C THR A 104 -8.81 -21.92 -35.88
N LEU A 105 -8.68 -23.07 -35.18
CA LEU A 105 -8.62 -23.13 -33.73
C LEU A 105 -7.20 -23.52 -33.30
N HIS A 106 -6.60 -22.72 -32.41
CA HIS A 106 -5.34 -23.03 -31.74
C HIS A 106 -5.66 -23.48 -30.33
N THR A 107 -5.64 -24.80 -30.11
CA THR A 107 -5.95 -25.39 -28.79
C THR A 107 -4.68 -25.69 -28.04
N ARG A 108 -4.51 -25.06 -26.87
CA ARG A 108 -3.39 -25.32 -25.96
C ARG A 108 -3.75 -26.42 -24.97
N TYR A 109 -2.88 -27.41 -24.90
CA TYR A 109 -3.02 -28.54 -23.97
C TYR A 109 -1.82 -28.62 -23.03
N GLU A 110 -2.08 -28.92 -21.76
CA GLU A 110 -1.13 -29.56 -20.85
C GLU A 110 -1.22 -31.07 -20.99
N ARG A 111 -0.16 -31.78 -20.59
CA ARG A 111 -0.18 -33.24 -20.50
C ARG A 111 -0.12 -33.74 -19.07
N THR A 112 -0.76 -34.86 -18.82
CA THR A 112 -0.52 -35.66 -17.61
C THR A 112 0.00 -37.06 -18.01
N TYR A 113 0.81 -37.64 -17.14
CA TYR A 113 1.31 -39.02 -17.27
C TYR A 113 1.00 -39.80 -16.01
N ALA A 114 0.22 -40.86 -16.11
CA ALA A 114 -0.29 -41.62 -14.97
C ALA A 114 -0.97 -40.73 -13.88
N GLY A 115 -1.62 -39.65 -14.29
CA GLY A 115 -2.25 -38.67 -13.42
C GLY A 115 -1.36 -37.59 -12.85
N LEU A 116 -0.04 -37.63 -13.11
CA LEU A 116 0.90 -36.58 -12.71
C LEU A 116 1.03 -35.50 -13.80
N PRO A 117 1.11 -34.21 -13.46
CA PRO A 117 1.41 -33.16 -14.43
C PRO A 117 2.77 -33.41 -15.11
N VAL A 118 2.85 -33.12 -16.42
CA VAL A 118 4.09 -33.19 -17.19
C VAL A 118 4.59 -31.77 -17.46
N LEU A 119 5.57 -31.32 -16.71
CA LEU A 119 6.19 -30.01 -16.88
C LEU A 119 7.13 -30.02 -18.08
N GLY A 120 6.98 -29.04 -18.99
CA GLY A 120 7.64 -29.03 -20.29
C GLY A 120 7.08 -30.08 -21.25
N GLY A 121 5.84 -30.48 -21.05
CA GLY A 121 5.09 -31.40 -21.89
C GLY A 121 3.92 -30.80 -22.64
N ASP A 122 3.66 -29.53 -22.51
CA ASP A 122 2.55 -28.82 -23.16
C ASP A 122 2.68 -28.83 -24.68
N LEU A 123 1.54 -28.65 -25.34
CA LEU A 123 1.47 -28.59 -26.81
C LEU A 123 0.31 -27.71 -27.28
N VAL A 124 0.44 -27.22 -28.51
CA VAL A 124 -0.61 -26.50 -29.23
C VAL A 124 -0.99 -27.31 -30.49
N VAL A 125 -2.28 -27.48 -30.68
CA VAL A 125 -2.84 -28.12 -31.88
C VAL A 125 -3.62 -27.10 -32.67
N ASP A 126 -3.20 -26.87 -33.91
CA ASP A 126 -3.91 -26.01 -34.85
C ASP A 126 -4.87 -26.90 -35.66
N THR A 127 -6.17 -26.56 -35.60
CA THR A 127 -7.24 -27.31 -36.25
C THR A 127 -7.98 -26.39 -37.21
N ALA A 128 -8.02 -26.74 -38.48
CA ALA A 128 -8.79 -26.02 -39.50
C ALA A 128 -10.28 -26.03 -39.15
N LYS A 129 -11.03 -25.09 -39.76
CA LYS A 129 -12.50 -25.08 -39.68
C LYS A 129 -13.17 -26.39 -40.11
N SER A 130 -12.49 -27.17 -40.97
CA SER A 130 -12.94 -28.53 -41.37
C SER A 130 -12.80 -29.59 -40.30
N GLY A 131 -12.14 -29.29 -39.18
CA GLY A 131 -11.80 -30.24 -38.13
C GLY A 131 -10.48 -30.99 -38.35
N GLN A 132 -9.76 -30.72 -39.43
CA GLN A 132 -8.48 -31.36 -39.72
C GLN A 132 -7.35 -30.68 -38.95
N THR A 133 -6.48 -31.47 -38.32
CA THR A 133 -5.23 -30.98 -37.70
C THR A 133 -4.26 -30.50 -38.78
N GLU A 134 -3.87 -29.25 -38.71
CA GLU A 134 -2.93 -28.61 -39.63
C GLU A 134 -1.51 -28.59 -39.13
N ARG A 135 -1.36 -28.35 -37.83
CA ARG A 135 -0.05 -28.21 -37.19
C ARG A 135 -0.12 -28.64 -35.72
N VAL A 136 1.00 -29.17 -35.22
CA VAL A 136 1.19 -29.45 -33.80
C VAL A 136 2.55 -28.91 -33.37
N VAL A 137 2.52 -28.04 -32.36
CA VAL A 137 3.73 -27.53 -31.70
C VAL A 137 3.83 -28.21 -30.35
N LYS A 138 4.98 -28.86 -30.05
CA LYS A 138 5.21 -29.60 -28.80
C LYS A 138 6.39 -28.98 -28.05
N ALA A 139 6.29 -28.79 -26.73
CA ALA A 139 7.39 -28.36 -25.88
C ALA A 139 8.51 -29.45 -25.81
N THR A 140 8.14 -30.71 -25.92
CA THR A 140 9.11 -31.80 -26.07
C THR A 140 8.63 -32.80 -27.12
N ASN A 141 9.57 -33.30 -27.92
CA ASN A 141 9.34 -34.43 -28.85
C ASN A 141 9.64 -35.81 -28.24
N ALA A 142 10.15 -35.84 -26.99
CA ALA A 142 10.41 -37.08 -26.29
C ALA A 142 9.12 -37.81 -25.95
N ALA A 143 9.10 -39.13 -26.07
CA ALA A 143 8.05 -39.97 -25.51
C ALA A 143 8.05 -39.83 -23.99
N VAL A 144 6.90 -39.50 -23.41
CA VAL A 144 6.81 -39.32 -21.94
C VAL A 144 6.70 -40.68 -21.29
N GLN A 145 7.85 -41.19 -20.86
CA GLN A 145 7.97 -42.43 -20.10
C GLN A 145 8.99 -42.25 -18.96
N VAL A 146 8.61 -42.65 -17.76
CA VAL A 146 9.50 -42.60 -16.59
C VAL A 146 9.77 -44.02 -16.10
N ARG A 147 11.00 -44.27 -15.60
CA ARG A 147 11.42 -45.63 -15.15
C ARG A 147 10.61 -46.10 -13.94
N SER A 148 10.20 -45.23 -13.08
CA SER A 148 9.42 -45.53 -11.87
C SER A 148 8.59 -44.35 -11.47
N LEU A 149 7.36 -44.59 -10.98
CA LEU A 149 6.50 -43.60 -10.34
C LEU A 149 6.64 -43.57 -8.80
N THR A 150 7.53 -44.44 -8.28
CA THR A 150 7.91 -44.49 -6.87
C THR A 150 9.18 -43.70 -6.66
N PRO A 151 9.16 -42.59 -5.89
CA PRO A 151 10.35 -41.80 -5.62
C PRO A 151 11.32 -42.58 -4.70
N ALA A 152 12.62 -42.46 -4.93
CA ALA A 152 13.66 -42.95 -4.02
C ALA A 152 13.99 -41.90 -2.95
N VAL A 153 13.76 -40.60 -3.23
CA VAL A 153 13.96 -39.48 -2.33
C VAL A 153 12.62 -39.08 -1.71
N SER A 154 12.60 -38.80 -0.41
CA SER A 154 11.38 -38.35 0.27
C SER A 154 11.00 -36.94 -0.14
N LYS A 155 9.69 -36.61 -0.08
CA LYS A 155 9.17 -35.27 -0.26
C LYS A 155 9.86 -34.24 0.65
N ALA A 156 10.03 -34.57 1.94
CA ALA A 156 10.69 -33.69 2.91
C ALA A 156 12.16 -33.39 2.54
N THR A 157 12.84 -34.33 1.88
CA THR A 157 14.20 -34.11 1.37
C THR A 157 14.21 -33.13 0.20
N ALA A 158 13.25 -33.25 -0.72
CA ALA A 158 13.08 -32.30 -1.83
C ALA A 158 12.76 -30.89 -1.34
N GLU A 159 11.87 -30.76 -0.34
CA GLU A 159 11.52 -29.49 0.28
C GLU A 159 12.73 -28.82 0.96
N LYS A 160 13.53 -29.59 1.70
CA LYS A 160 14.79 -29.07 2.28
C LYS A 160 15.78 -28.61 1.22
N GLN A 161 15.87 -29.34 0.10
CA GLN A 161 16.73 -28.94 -1.03
C GLN A 161 16.24 -27.62 -1.64
N ALA A 162 14.95 -27.49 -1.89
CA ALA A 162 14.36 -26.29 -2.47
C ALA A 162 14.53 -25.04 -1.55
N LEU A 163 14.36 -25.21 -0.23
CA LEU A 163 14.63 -24.15 0.73
C LEU A 163 16.09 -23.67 0.69
N ARG A 164 17.05 -24.61 0.60
CA ARG A 164 18.47 -24.25 0.47
C ARG A 164 18.74 -23.50 -0.84
N SER A 165 18.09 -23.90 -1.93
CA SER A 165 18.22 -23.21 -3.23
C SER A 165 17.72 -21.78 -3.15
N ALA A 166 16.58 -21.53 -2.49
CA ALA A 166 16.05 -20.18 -2.28
C ALA A 166 16.97 -19.35 -1.38
N GLN A 167 17.42 -19.90 -0.25
CA GLN A 167 18.34 -19.23 0.67
C GLN A 167 19.69 -18.89 0.02
N ALA A 168 20.18 -19.76 -0.85
CA ALA A 168 21.42 -19.51 -1.62
C ALA A 168 21.27 -18.37 -2.65
N LEU A 169 20.04 -17.97 -2.96
CA LEU A 169 19.69 -16.81 -3.80
C LEU A 169 19.38 -15.55 -2.96
N GLY A 170 19.64 -15.57 -1.65
CA GLY A 170 19.34 -14.44 -0.78
C GLY A 170 17.90 -14.35 -0.29
N ALA A 171 17.04 -15.34 -0.61
CA ALA A 171 15.65 -15.28 -0.21
C ALA A 171 15.47 -15.37 1.32
N GLU A 172 14.64 -14.47 1.87
CA GLU A 172 14.33 -14.37 3.29
C GLU A 172 12.90 -14.83 3.61
N LYS A 173 12.62 -15.09 4.88
CA LYS A 173 11.29 -15.53 5.38
C LYS A 173 10.72 -16.68 4.57
N THR A 174 11.60 -17.56 4.09
CA THR A 174 11.26 -18.64 3.16
C THR A 174 10.35 -19.69 3.78
N SER A 175 9.32 -20.11 3.04
CA SER A 175 8.39 -21.16 3.42
C SER A 175 8.00 -22.01 2.22
N VAL A 176 7.68 -23.31 2.47
CA VAL A 176 7.09 -24.17 1.45
C VAL A 176 5.58 -24.02 1.50
N ALA A 177 4.98 -23.43 0.45
CA ALA A 177 3.53 -23.30 0.35
C ALA A 177 3.09 -23.17 -1.13
N PRO A 178 2.22 -24.04 -1.63
CA PRO A 178 1.74 -25.29 -1.03
C PRO A 178 2.84 -26.35 -0.91
N SER A 179 2.56 -27.43 -0.20
CA SER A 179 3.53 -28.52 -0.08
C SER A 179 3.88 -29.14 -1.45
N SER A 180 5.12 -29.61 -1.60
CA SER A 180 5.63 -30.20 -2.85
C SER A 180 4.69 -31.23 -3.47
N ARG A 181 4.60 -31.23 -4.79
CA ARG A 181 3.85 -32.22 -5.57
C ARG A 181 4.75 -33.06 -6.47
N LYS A 182 4.33 -34.28 -6.75
CA LYS A 182 5.00 -35.11 -7.77
C LYS A 182 4.62 -34.62 -9.17
N VAL A 183 5.61 -34.57 -10.05
CA VAL A 183 5.47 -34.19 -11.47
C VAL A 183 6.36 -35.10 -12.32
N VAL A 184 6.12 -35.09 -13.63
CA VAL A 184 7.10 -35.60 -14.60
C VAL A 184 7.81 -34.39 -15.21
N TRP A 185 9.13 -34.32 -15.09
CA TRP A 185 9.94 -33.29 -15.73
C TRP A 185 10.37 -33.75 -17.11
N ALA A 186 9.89 -33.12 -18.17
CA ALA A 186 10.13 -33.52 -19.56
C ALA A 186 10.90 -32.48 -20.39
N ALA A 187 11.10 -31.27 -19.90
CA ALA A 187 11.73 -30.17 -20.63
C ALA A 187 13.22 -30.46 -20.99
N SER A 188 13.89 -31.34 -20.26
CA SER A 188 15.26 -31.77 -20.56
C SER A 188 15.38 -32.74 -21.75
N GLY A 189 14.26 -33.16 -22.35
CA GLY A 189 14.23 -34.19 -23.40
C GLY A 189 14.34 -35.64 -22.90
N THR A 190 14.58 -35.84 -21.61
CA THR A 190 14.56 -37.16 -20.96
C THR A 190 13.58 -37.08 -19.77
N PRO A 191 12.35 -37.58 -19.93
CA PRO A 191 11.34 -37.49 -18.87
C PRO A 191 11.75 -38.28 -17.62
N VAL A 192 11.68 -37.62 -16.45
CA VAL A 192 11.98 -38.22 -15.15
C VAL A 192 10.90 -37.87 -14.13
N LEU A 193 10.69 -38.77 -13.15
CA LEU A 193 9.87 -38.42 -11.99
C LEU A 193 10.60 -37.37 -11.15
N ALA A 194 9.89 -36.28 -10.78
CA ALA A 194 10.44 -35.18 -9.99
C ALA A 194 9.44 -34.70 -8.94
N TYR A 195 9.92 -33.91 -8.02
CA TYR A 195 9.11 -33.06 -7.16
C TYR A 195 9.20 -31.61 -7.66
N GLU A 196 8.07 -30.96 -7.73
CA GLU A 196 7.99 -29.50 -7.82
C GLU A 196 7.71 -28.95 -6.43
N THR A 197 8.57 -28.07 -5.96
CA THR A 197 8.43 -27.37 -4.69
C THR A 197 8.38 -25.88 -4.95
N VAL A 198 7.36 -25.20 -4.43
CA VAL A 198 7.25 -23.74 -4.50
C VAL A 198 7.69 -23.14 -3.17
N ILE A 199 8.65 -22.23 -3.21
CA ILE A 199 9.17 -21.52 -2.06
C ILE A 199 8.64 -20.09 -2.08
N GLY A 200 7.80 -19.78 -1.11
CA GLY A 200 7.37 -18.41 -0.82
C GLY A 200 8.39 -17.68 0.06
N GLY A 201 8.11 -16.41 0.37
CA GLY A 201 8.97 -15.53 1.16
C GLY A 201 9.25 -14.23 0.42
N LEU A 202 10.42 -13.65 0.63
CA LEU A 202 10.91 -12.46 -0.05
C LEU A 202 12.21 -12.79 -0.79
N GLN A 203 12.44 -12.19 -1.94
CA GLN A 203 13.74 -12.15 -2.62
C GLN A 203 14.68 -11.20 -1.87
N ASP A 204 15.95 -11.15 -2.22
CA ASP A 204 16.96 -10.30 -1.59
C ASP A 204 16.69 -8.79 -1.76
N ASP A 205 15.90 -8.41 -2.76
CA ASP A 205 15.45 -7.04 -3.03
C ASP A 205 14.08 -6.71 -2.38
N GLY A 206 13.52 -7.61 -1.57
CA GLY A 206 12.22 -7.44 -0.93
C GLY A 206 11.01 -7.83 -1.79
N THR A 207 11.20 -8.17 -3.05
CA THR A 207 10.12 -8.68 -3.93
C THR A 207 9.56 -10.00 -3.39
N PRO A 208 8.24 -10.27 -3.49
CA PRO A 208 7.69 -11.57 -3.16
C PRO A 208 8.42 -12.70 -3.88
N ASN A 209 8.69 -13.77 -3.17
CA ASN A 209 9.35 -14.95 -3.73
C ASN A 209 8.32 -16.03 -4.07
N GLN A 210 8.38 -16.57 -5.28
CA GLN A 210 7.63 -17.74 -5.72
C GLN A 210 8.56 -18.66 -6.52
N LEU A 211 9.65 -19.06 -5.88
CA LEU A 211 10.66 -19.89 -6.53
C LEU A 211 10.16 -21.32 -6.69
N HIS A 212 9.98 -21.75 -7.92
CA HIS A 212 9.70 -23.15 -8.28
C HIS A 212 11.01 -23.89 -8.41
N VAL A 213 11.18 -24.96 -7.66
CA VAL A 213 12.36 -25.83 -7.70
C VAL A 213 11.92 -27.23 -8.09
N ILE A 214 12.50 -27.75 -9.19
CA ILE A 214 12.25 -29.08 -9.71
C ILE A 214 13.39 -29.98 -9.23
N THR A 215 13.07 -30.97 -8.41
CA THR A 215 14.05 -31.91 -7.82
C THR A 215 13.80 -33.32 -8.34
N ASP A 216 14.81 -33.96 -8.87
CA ASP A 216 14.77 -35.37 -9.29
C ASP A 216 14.37 -36.27 -8.13
N ALA A 217 13.28 -37.00 -8.29
CA ALA A 217 12.73 -37.87 -7.25
C ALA A 217 13.54 -39.16 -7.01
N SER A 218 14.51 -39.47 -7.85
CA SER A 218 15.41 -40.60 -7.70
C SER A 218 16.74 -40.24 -7.03
N THR A 219 17.28 -39.05 -7.32
CA THR A 219 18.62 -38.63 -6.88
C THR A 219 18.62 -37.52 -5.85
N GLY A 220 17.53 -36.74 -5.74
CA GLY A 220 17.46 -35.55 -4.91
C GLY A 220 18.19 -34.33 -5.50
N LYS A 221 18.71 -34.45 -6.74
CA LYS A 221 19.40 -33.36 -7.42
C LYS A 221 18.38 -32.34 -7.97
N GLU A 222 18.69 -31.07 -7.85
CA GLU A 222 17.95 -30.01 -8.54
C GLU A 222 18.14 -30.15 -10.06
N LEU A 223 17.03 -30.24 -10.79
CA LEU A 223 16.99 -30.35 -12.24
C LEU A 223 16.82 -28.96 -12.88
N PHE A 224 15.96 -28.14 -12.28
CA PHE A 224 15.61 -26.84 -12.79
C PHE A 224 15.02 -25.99 -11.68
N ARG A 225 15.10 -24.68 -11.83
CA ARG A 225 14.36 -23.71 -11.01
C ARG A 225 14.01 -22.50 -11.84
N TYR A 226 12.90 -21.86 -11.49
CA TYR A 226 12.47 -20.61 -12.10
C TYR A 226 11.65 -19.79 -11.10
N GLN A 227 11.67 -18.46 -11.25
CA GLN A 227 10.85 -17.55 -10.46
C GLN A 227 9.46 -17.49 -11.10
N GLY A 228 8.41 -17.66 -10.29
CA GLY A 228 7.02 -17.54 -10.72
C GLY A 228 6.50 -16.10 -10.64
N ILE A 229 7.22 -15.22 -9.93
CA ILE A 229 6.98 -13.79 -9.97
C ILE A 229 7.77 -13.22 -11.16
N GLU A 230 7.08 -12.74 -12.16
CA GLU A 230 7.65 -12.04 -13.29
C GLU A 230 7.78 -10.56 -12.90
N THR A 231 9.00 -10.05 -12.89
CA THR A 231 9.30 -8.67 -12.51
C THR A 231 10.02 -7.97 -13.65
N GLY A 232 9.54 -6.77 -13.98
CA GLY A 232 10.27 -5.82 -14.81
C GLY A 232 11.38 -5.14 -14.01
N VAL A 233 12.27 -4.44 -14.70
CA VAL A 233 13.32 -3.63 -14.10
C VAL A 233 12.93 -2.16 -14.19
N GLY A 234 12.84 -1.48 -13.04
CA GLY A 234 12.67 -0.03 -12.94
C GLY A 234 14.01 0.65 -12.67
N ASN A 235 14.46 1.52 -13.56
CA ASN A 235 15.53 2.47 -13.28
C ASN A 235 14.86 3.77 -12.85
N THR A 236 14.63 3.90 -11.56
CA THR A 236 13.93 5.01 -10.92
C THR A 236 14.83 6.23 -10.75
N GLN A 237 14.26 7.39 -10.49
CA GLN A 237 15.04 8.60 -10.18
C GLN A 237 15.57 8.60 -8.74
N TYR A 238 14.75 8.11 -7.80
CA TYR A 238 14.98 8.25 -6.37
C TYR A 238 15.41 6.95 -5.69
N SER A 239 14.77 5.83 -6.04
CA SER A 239 14.98 4.54 -5.37
C SER A 239 16.03 3.64 -6.06
N GLY A 240 16.77 4.15 -7.07
CA GLY A 240 17.77 3.38 -7.82
C GLY A 240 17.15 2.34 -8.76
N GLN A 241 17.82 1.21 -8.94
CA GLN A 241 17.28 0.12 -9.74
C GLN A 241 16.43 -0.79 -8.86
N VAL A 242 15.17 -0.96 -9.24
CA VAL A 242 14.17 -1.74 -8.49
C VAL A 242 13.47 -2.77 -9.36
N SER A 243 12.89 -3.79 -8.73
CA SER A 243 12.02 -4.75 -9.41
C SER A 243 10.59 -4.23 -9.48
N LEU A 244 9.95 -4.35 -10.64
CA LEU A 244 8.57 -3.95 -10.87
C LEU A 244 7.72 -5.17 -11.26
N THR A 245 6.55 -5.32 -10.66
CA THR A 245 5.54 -6.26 -11.17
C THR A 245 4.86 -5.65 -12.39
N THR A 246 4.98 -6.29 -13.53
CA THR A 246 4.44 -5.84 -14.81
C THR A 246 3.54 -6.91 -15.42
N THR A 247 2.80 -6.55 -16.45
CA THR A 247 1.97 -7.53 -17.19
C THR A 247 2.40 -7.58 -18.65
N GLN A 248 2.75 -8.78 -19.11
CA GLN A 248 3.03 -9.02 -20.53
C GLN A 248 1.74 -9.29 -21.30
N SER A 249 1.59 -8.66 -22.43
CA SER A 249 0.49 -8.89 -23.40
C SER A 249 1.06 -8.97 -24.81
N GLY A 250 1.15 -10.16 -25.34
CA GLY A 250 1.80 -10.41 -26.63
C GLY A 250 3.31 -10.09 -26.56
N SER A 251 3.77 -9.16 -27.41
CA SER A 251 5.17 -8.69 -27.45
C SER A 251 5.41 -7.43 -26.60
N SER A 252 4.43 -6.96 -25.86
CA SER A 252 4.52 -5.72 -25.08
C SER A 252 4.33 -6.00 -23.60
N TYR A 253 5.00 -5.21 -22.77
CA TYR A 253 4.84 -5.15 -21.32
C TYR A 253 4.09 -3.87 -20.95
N THR A 254 3.32 -3.91 -19.87
CA THR A 254 2.62 -2.74 -19.30
C THR A 254 2.92 -2.58 -17.83
N LEU A 255 2.96 -1.34 -17.34
CA LEU A 255 2.99 -1.05 -15.91
C LEU A 255 1.61 -1.37 -15.30
N THR A 256 1.35 -2.66 -15.13
CA THR A 256 0.14 -3.22 -14.51
C THR A 256 0.57 -4.28 -13.50
N ASP A 257 0.29 -4.03 -12.22
CA ASP A 257 0.61 -4.93 -11.12
C ASP A 257 -0.57 -5.85 -10.80
N GLY A 258 -0.58 -7.04 -11.38
CA GLY A 258 -1.61 -8.05 -11.13
C GLY A 258 -1.58 -8.64 -9.73
N ALA A 259 -0.44 -8.58 -9.03
CA ALA A 259 -0.28 -9.12 -7.67
C ALA A 259 -0.89 -8.19 -6.61
N ARG A 260 -0.99 -6.88 -6.91
CA ARG A 260 -1.46 -5.84 -5.98
C ARG A 260 -2.72 -5.16 -6.49
N GLY A 261 -3.78 -5.98 -6.68
CA GLY A 261 -5.12 -5.51 -7.03
C GLY A 261 -5.27 -4.92 -8.43
N GLY A 262 -4.31 -5.16 -9.33
CA GLY A 262 -4.35 -4.65 -10.71
C GLY A 262 -3.97 -3.17 -10.81
N HIS A 263 -3.15 -2.66 -9.91
CA HIS A 263 -2.62 -1.29 -9.97
C HIS A 263 -2.00 -1.00 -11.34
N LYS A 264 -2.21 0.20 -11.87
CA LYS A 264 -1.70 0.63 -13.19
C LYS A 264 -1.07 2.01 -13.11
N THR A 265 -0.08 2.27 -13.97
CA THR A 265 0.56 3.58 -14.06
C THR A 265 0.40 4.18 -15.46
N TYR A 266 -0.08 5.41 -15.50
CA TYR A 266 -0.48 6.12 -16.73
C TYR A 266 0.34 7.40 -16.92
N ASN A 267 0.57 7.75 -18.18
CA ASN A 267 1.20 9.00 -18.61
C ASN A 267 0.13 10.03 -19.00
N LEU A 268 0.09 11.15 -18.32
CA LEU A 268 -0.76 12.30 -18.69
C LEU A 268 -0.13 13.19 -19.75
N ASN A 269 1.17 13.00 -20.03
CA ASN A 269 1.90 13.78 -21.04
C ASN A 269 1.68 15.30 -20.89
N HIS A 270 1.79 15.79 -19.66
CA HIS A 270 1.54 17.16 -19.23
C HIS A 270 0.08 17.63 -19.37
N GLY A 271 -0.86 16.72 -19.62
CA GLY A 271 -2.30 17.01 -19.49
C GLY A 271 -2.74 17.14 -18.04
N THR A 272 -3.89 17.81 -17.83
CA THR A 272 -4.46 18.06 -16.50
C THR A 272 -5.78 17.33 -16.27
N SER A 273 -6.17 16.41 -17.15
CA SER A 273 -7.44 15.70 -17.07
C SER A 273 -7.37 14.32 -17.71
N GLY A 274 -8.36 13.47 -17.40
CA GLY A 274 -8.46 12.11 -17.92
C GLY A 274 -7.55 11.13 -17.19
N THR A 275 -7.56 9.87 -17.66
CA THR A 275 -6.75 8.79 -17.06
C THR A 275 -5.31 8.80 -17.58
N GLY A 276 -5.08 9.34 -18.77
CA GLY A 276 -3.81 9.26 -19.48
C GLY A 276 -3.64 7.97 -20.29
N THR A 277 -2.44 7.75 -20.80
CA THR A 277 -2.08 6.56 -21.57
C THR A 277 -1.34 5.57 -20.69
N LEU A 278 -1.79 4.31 -20.62
CA LEU A 278 -1.10 3.26 -19.89
C LEU A 278 0.32 3.09 -20.43
N PHE A 279 1.33 3.11 -19.56
CA PHE A 279 2.69 2.84 -19.97
C PHE A 279 2.81 1.44 -20.57
N SER A 280 3.28 1.37 -21.83
CA SER A 280 3.44 0.13 -22.58
C SER A 280 4.67 0.22 -23.48
N GLN A 281 5.47 -0.83 -23.50
CA GLN A 281 6.68 -0.94 -24.34
C GLN A 281 7.05 -2.40 -24.59
N THR A 282 8.00 -2.64 -25.52
CA THR A 282 8.44 -4.00 -25.90
C THR A 282 9.54 -4.57 -25.00
N SER A 283 10.18 -3.75 -24.19
CA SER A 283 11.17 -4.16 -23.17
C SER A 283 10.53 -4.11 -21.81
N ASP A 284 10.88 -5.01 -20.90
CA ASP A 284 10.46 -4.95 -19.50
C ASP A 284 11.51 -4.24 -18.60
N THR A 285 12.18 -3.23 -19.17
CA THR A 285 13.11 -2.34 -18.46
C THR A 285 12.62 -0.92 -18.58
N TRP A 286 12.17 -0.31 -17.48
CA TRP A 286 11.45 0.94 -17.42
C TRP A 286 12.34 2.07 -16.86
N GLY A 287 12.34 3.20 -17.56
CA GLY A 287 13.14 4.35 -17.15
C GLY A 287 14.64 4.20 -17.40
N ASN A 288 15.37 5.24 -17.04
CA ASN A 288 16.84 5.30 -17.17
C ASN A 288 17.51 6.03 -15.98
N GLY A 289 16.78 6.25 -14.89
CA GLY A 289 17.26 6.96 -13.71
C GLY A 289 17.28 8.49 -13.83
N THR A 290 16.72 9.05 -14.90
CA THR A 290 16.66 10.51 -15.14
C THR A 290 15.35 10.91 -15.81
N THR A 291 15.01 12.20 -15.74
CA THR A 291 13.80 12.77 -16.39
C THR A 291 13.87 12.79 -17.92
N SER A 292 15.00 12.43 -18.53
CA SER A 292 15.12 12.31 -19.99
C SER A 292 14.29 11.14 -20.56
N ASN A 293 13.80 10.24 -19.71
CA ASN A 293 12.92 9.14 -20.07
C ASN A 293 11.64 9.22 -19.22
N ALA A 294 10.50 9.43 -19.87
CA ALA A 294 9.20 9.53 -19.20
C ALA A 294 8.83 8.30 -18.35
N ALA A 295 9.35 7.10 -18.67
CA ALA A 295 9.11 5.92 -17.86
C ALA A 295 9.89 5.91 -16.53
N THR A 296 10.80 6.87 -16.28
CA THR A 296 11.52 6.97 -15.01
C THR A 296 10.57 7.34 -13.87
N ALA A 297 9.84 8.46 -13.98
CA ALA A 297 8.83 8.84 -12.99
C ALA A 297 7.71 7.79 -12.85
N ALA A 298 7.38 7.11 -13.96
CA ALA A 298 6.41 6.02 -13.92
C ALA A 298 6.94 4.80 -13.14
N ALA A 299 8.23 4.49 -13.25
CA ALA A 299 8.86 3.42 -12.48
C ALA A 299 8.87 3.76 -10.97
N ASP A 300 9.21 5.01 -10.58
CA ASP A 300 9.11 5.48 -9.19
C ASP A 300 7.68 5.33 -8.65
N ALA A 301 6.69 5.89 -9.34
CA ALA A 301 5.29 5.83 -8.90
C ALA A 301 4.74 4.40 -8.83
N HIS A 302 5.14 3.52 -9.76
CA HIS A 302 4.72 2.12 -9.78
C HIS A 302 5.34 1.33 -8.63
N TYR A 303 6.64 1.53 -8.38
CA TYR A 303 7.36 0.98 -7.24
C TYR A 303 6.78 1.47 -5.92
N GLY A 304 6.59 2.78 -5.76
CA GLY A 304 6.02 3.37 -4.55
C GLY A 304 4.64 2.82 -4.22
N ALA A 305 3.77 2.66 -5.23
CA ALA A 305 2.46 2.05 -5.04
C ALA A 305 2.55 0.57 -4.61
N ALA A 306 3.49 -0.19 -5.18
CA ALA A 306 3.71 -1.60 -4.83
C ALA A 306 4.19 -1.76 -3.39
N VAL A 307 5.20 -0.98 -2.99
CA VAL A 307 5.75 -0.99 -1.62
C VAL A 307 4.69 -0.55 -0.60
N THR A 308 3.93 0.50 -0.91
CA THR A 308 2.84 0.98 -0.03
C THR A 308 1.76 -0.08 0.17
N TRP A 309 1.36 -0.78 -0.88
CA TRP A 309 0.43 -1.90 -0.77
C TRP A 309 0.96 -2.98 0.15
N ASP A 310 2.21 -3.40 -0.05
CA ASP A 310 2.84 -4.46 0.74
C ASP A 310 3.05 -4.04 2.19
N PHE A 311 3.42 -2.78 2.44
CA PHE A 311 3.49 -2.21 3.78
C PHE A 311 2.15 -2.34 4.53
N TYR A 312 1.05 -1.85 3.96
CA TYR A 312 -0.26 -1.96 4.60
C TYR A 312 -0.71 -3.41 4.79
N LYS A 313 -0.43 -4.27 3.83
CA LYS A 313 -0.80 -5.69 3.90
C LYS A 313 0.00 -6.45 4.95
N ASN A 314 1.31 -6.29 4.97
CA ASN A 314 2.19 -7.07 5.83
C ASN A 314 2.27 -6.51 7.25
N THR A 315 2.11 -5.20 7.43
CA THR A 315 2.17 -4.54 8.74
C THR A 315 0.82 -4.57 9.45
N PHE A 316 -0.28 -4.36 8.73
CA PHE A 316 -1.61 -4.20 9.33
C PHE A 316 -2.65 -5.22 8.84
N GLY A 317 -2.30 -6.10 7.92
CA GLY A 317 -3.24 -7.04 7.30
C GLY A 317 -4.24 -6.38 6.35
N ARG A 318 -4.03 -5.11 5.97
CA ARG A 318 -4.92 -4.36 5.09
C ARG A 318 -4.68 -4.70 3.63
N ASN A 319 -5.70 -5.18 2.94
CA ASN A 319 -5.63 -5.62 1.56
C ASN A 319 -6.02 -4.49 0.58
N GLY A 320 -5.09 -3.57 0.34
CA GLY A 320 -5.28 -2.37 -0.49
C GLY A 320 -5.99 -1.21 0.23
N ILE A 321 -6.14 -0.07 -0.45
CA ILE A 321 -6.68 1.18 0.10
C ILE A 321 -8.06 0.99 0.72
N LYS A 322 -8.98 0.31 0.02
CA LYS A 322 -10.34 -0.01 0.51
C LYS A 322 -10.42 -1.30 1.32
N ASN A 323 -9.30 -1.95 1.59
CA ASN A 323 -9.26 -3.27 2.24
C ASN A 323 -10.11 -4.36 1.53
N ASN A 324 -10.23 -4.27 0.21
CA ASN A 324 -11.06 -5.14 -0.63
C ASN A 324 -10.28 -5.86 -1.75
N GLY A 325 -8.95 -5.71 -1.77
CA GLY A 325 -8.09 -6.33 -2.77
C GLY A 325 -8.07 -5.63 -4.14
N VAL A 326 -8.69 -4.44 -4.27
CA VAL A 326 -8.69 -3.67 -5.51
C VAL A 326 -7.62 -2.59 -5.44
N GLY A 327 -6.74 -2.55 -6.46
CA GLY A 327 -5.70 -1.53 -6.60
C GLY A 327 -6.26 -0.19 -7.09
N ALA A 328 -5.64 0.90 -6.68
CA ALA A 328 -5.81 2.21 -7.29
C ALA A 328 -4.99 2.30 -8.58
N TYR A 329 -4.84 3.49 -9.16
CA TYR A 329 -3.88 3.71 -10.23
C TYR A 329 -3.11 5.02 -10.03
N SER A 330 -1.92 5.10 -10.63
CA SER A 330 -1.06 6.28 -10.62
C SER A 330 -1.08 6.99 -11.96
N ARG A 331 -1.02 8.32 -11.95
CA ARG A 331 -0.84 9.17 -13.13
C ARG A 331 0.39 10.03 -12.90
N VAL A 332 1.36 9.98 -13.82
CA VAL A 332 2.55 10.83 -13.79
C VAL A 332 2.51 11.85 -14.92
N HIS A 333 3.40 12.83 -14.85
CA HIS A 333 3.51 13.93 -15.82
C HIS A 333 2.22 14.77 -15.89
N TYR A 334 1.68 15.13 -14.71
CA TYR A 334 0.52 16.00 -14.60
C TYR A 334 0.92 17.47 -14.76
N GLY A 335 0.28 18.18 -15.68
CA GLY A 335 0.53 19.60 -15.92
C GLY A 335 1.94 19.88 -16.49
N ASN A 336 2.31 21.13 -16.55
CA ASN A 336 3.64 21.56 -16.98
C ASN A 336 4.29 22.34 -15.85
N SER A 337 5.48 21.95 -15.41
CA SER A 337 6.15 22.50 -14.22
C SER A 337 5.24 22.52 -12.99
N TYR A 338 4.43 21.47 -12.81
CA TYR A 338 3.50 21.38 -11.69
C TYR A 338 4.21 20.82 -10.46
N VAL A 339 4.28 21.65 -9.42
CA VAL A 339 5.03 21.38 -8.19
C VAL A 339 4.08 20.91 -7.10
N ASN A 340 3.41 19.77 -7.34
CA ASN A 340 2.58 19.08 -6.34
C ASN A 340 2.28 17.65 -6.78
N ALA A 341 1.83 16.83 -5.82
CA ALA A 341 1.18 15.55 -6.02
C ALA A 341 -0.16 15.57 -5.29
N PHE A 342 -1.09 14.67 -5.60
CA PHE A 342 -2.37 14.58 -4.91
C PHE A 342 -3.08 13.25 -5.12
N TRP A 343 -3.80 12.82 -4.08
CA TRP A 343 -4.82 11.78 -4.15
C TRP A 343 -6.16 12.37 -4.61
N ASP A 344 -6.93 11.63 -5.38
CA ASP A 344 -8.28 12.02 -5.80
C ASP A 344 -9.25 10.84 -5.65
N ASP A 345 -10.16 10.95 -4.68
CA ASP A 345 -11.17 9.92 -4.38
C ASP A 345 -12.12 9.68 -5.57
N SER A 346 -12.37 10.70 -6.40
CA SER A 346 -13.31 10.60 -7.53
C SER A 346 -12.82 9.66 -8.62
N CYS A 347 -11.51 9.61 -8.85
CA CYS A 347 -10.89 8.65 -9.77
C CYS A 347 -10.30 7.44 -9.05
N PHE A 348 -10.20 7.48 -7.74
CA PHE A 348 -9.49 6.50 -6.93
C PHE A 348 -8.04 6.34 -7.38
N CYS A 349 -7.31 7.46 -7.43
CA CYS A 349 -5.99 7.51 -8.03
C CYS A 349 -5.04 8.52 -7.39
N MET A 350 -3.73 8.25 -7.49
CA MET A 350 -2.64 9.18 -7.21
C MET A 350 -2.26 9.93 -8.49
N THR A 351 -1.87 11.20 -8.37
CA THR A 351 -1.43 12.04 -9.49
C THR A 351 -0.22 12.85 -9.09
N TYR A 352 0.82 12.82 -9.95
CA TYR A 352 2.12 13.39 -9.67
C TYR A 352 2.50 14.39 -10.77
N GLY A 353 2.90 15.59 -10.36
CA GLY A 353 3.58 16.57 -11.22
C GLY A 353 5.07 16.27 -11.36
N ASP A 354 5.73 16.99 -12.26
CA ASP A 354 7.16 16.81 -12.55
C ASP A 354 8.05 17.88 -11.89
N GLY A 355 7.52 18.64 -10.94
CA GLY A 355 8.26 19.69 -10.28
C GLY A 355 8.55 20.90 -11.16
N SER A 356 9.31 21.85 -10.64
CA SER A 356 9.72 23.05 -11.37
C SER A 356 10.59 22.67 -12.57
N GLY A 357 10.26 23.22 -13.74
CA GLY A 357 10.98 22.91 -14.98
C GLY A 357 10.85 21.46 -15.47
N ASN A 358 9.97 20.66 -14.88
CA ASN A 358 9.77 19.23 -15.16
C ASN A 358 11.03 18.38 -14.90
N SER A 359 11.83 18.74 -13.88
CA SER A 359 13.10 18.08 -13.57
C SER A 359 13.03 17.17 -12.32
N ASP A 360 12.02 17.37 -11.47
CA ASP A 360 11.93 16.74 -10.17
C ASP A 360 10.52 16.18 -9.92
N PRO A 361 10.16 15.06 -10.58
CA PRO A 361 8.85 14.44 -10.41
C PRO A 361 8.59 14.10 -8.95
N LEU A 362 7.38 14.40 -8.47
CA LEU A 362 7.01 14.22 -7.07
C LEU A 362 6.65 12.75 -6.77
N THR A 363 7.55 11.83 -7.11
CA THR A 363 7.35 10.38 -7.09
C THR A 363 8.30 9.63 -6.16
N SER A 364 8.98 10.34 -5.22
CA SER A 364 9.76 9.68 -4.17
C SER A 364 8.91 8.70 -3.36
N LEU A 365 9.53 7.77 -2.68
CA LEU A 365 8.83 6.66 -2.04
C LEU A 365 7.92 7.12 -0.92
N ASP A 366 8.38 8.04 -0.09
CA ASP A 366 7.61 8.66 1.00
C ASP A 366 6.41 9.45 0.47
N VAL A 367 6.58 10.23 -0.63
CA VAL A 367 5.48 10.97 -1.28
C VAL A 367 4.48 10.01 -1.93
N ALA A 368 4.93 8.95 -2.58
CA ALA A 368 4.02 7.93 -3.12
C ALA A 368 3.22 7.24 -1.99
N GLY A 369 3.87 6.95 -0.86
CA GLY A 369 3.24 6.42 0.35
C GLY A 369 2.26 7.42 0.97
N HIS A 370 2.59 8.71 1.00
CA HIS A 370 1.75 9.81 1.47
C HIS A 370 0.45 9.89 0.66
N GLU A 371 0.53 10.00 -0.66
CA GLU A 371 -0.65 10.12 -1.52
C GLU A 371 -1.59 8.92 -1.41
N MET A 372 -1.03 7.71 -1.40
CA MET A 372 -1.83 6.50 -1.24
C MET A 372 -2.48 6.42 0.14
N SER A 373 -1.86 6.99 1.17
CA SER A 373 -2.39 7.04 2.53
C SER A 373 -3.54 8.02 2.69
N HIS A 374 -3.64 9.09 1.89
CA HIS A 374 -4.87 9.88 1.79
C HIS A 374 -6.07 9.01 1.41
N GLY A 375 -5.89 8.10 0.45
CA GLY A 375 -6.91 7.13 0.08
C GLY A 375 -7.28 6.19 1.24
N VAL A 376 -6.31 5.78 2.06
CA VAL A 376 -6.59 4.99 3.27
C VAL A 376 -7.38 5.81 4.30
N THR A 377 -7.00 7.06 4.52
CA THR A 377 -7.69 7.99 5.41
C THR A 377 -9.13 8.22 4.98
N SER A 378 -9.39 8.48 3.70
CA SER A 378 -10.75 8.63 3.13
C SER A 378 -11.63 7.40 3.31
N ASN A 379 -11.02 6.20 3.28
CA ASN A 379 -11.74 4.93 3.44
C ASN A 379 -11.70 4.35 4.88
N THR A 380 -11.35 5.18 5.86
CA THR A 380 -11.34 4.85 7.30
C THR A 380 -11.95 5.98 8.12
N ALA A 381 -11.16 6.84 8.75
CA ALA A 381 -11.64 7.95 9.55
C ALA A 381 -12.34 9.05 8.71
N GLY A 382 -11.97 9.20 7.45
CA GLY A 382 -12.53 10.23 6.56
C GLY A 382 -12.26 11.66 7.04
N LEU A 383 -11.09 11.91 7.66
CA LEU A 383 -10.72 13.20 8.24
C LEU A 383 -10.97 14.36 7.25
N ASN A 384 -11.76 15.34 7.64
CA ASN A 384 -12.05 16.52 6.83
C ASN A 384 -10.76 17.30 6.55
N TYR A 385 -10.56 17.71 5.30
CA TYR A 385 -9.33 18.39 4.86
C TYR A 385 -9.35 19.88 5.18
N SER A 386 -9.61 20.22 6.45
CA SER A 386 -9.58 21.61 6.96
C SER A 386 -9.37 21.63 8.47
N GLY A 387 -8.84 22.75 9.01
CA GLY A 387 -8.61 22.91 10.43
C GLY A 387 -7.67 21.84 11.02
N GLU A 388 -7.89 21.46 12.28
CA GLU A 388 -7.08 20.44 12.94
C GLU A 388 -7.27 19.05 12.33
N SER A 389 -8.48 18.70 11.87
CA SER A 389 -8.73 17.43 11.18
C SER A 389 -7.96 17.33 9.86
N GLY A 390 -7.79 18.47 9.16
CA GLY A 390 -6.96 18.55 7.96
C GLY A 390 -5.47 18.36 8.27
N GLY A 391 -4.97 18.96 9.35
CA GLY A 391 -3.61 18.72 9.83
C GLY A 391 -3.37 17.26 10.22
N LEU A 392 -4.35 16.59 10.84
CA LEU A 392 -4.29 15.16 11.14
C LEU A 392 -4.37 14.30 9.89
N ASN A 393 -5.10 14.72 8.84
CA ASN A 393 -5.14 14.03 7.56
C ASN A 393 -3.75 14.04 6.90
N GLU A 394 -3.10 15.20 6.81
CA GLU A 394 -1.74 15.35 6.30
C GLU A 394 -0.71 14.56 7.12
N ALA A 395 -0.76 14.70 8.45
CA ALA A 395 0.15 13.98 9.33
C ALA A 395 -0.02 12.46 9.21
N THR A 396 -1.24 11.96 9.01
CA THR A 396 -1.49 10.54 8.77
C THR A 396 -0.77 10.06 7.51
N SER A 397 -0.81 10.86 6.46
CA SER A 397 -0.11 10.56 5.20
C SER A 397 1.42 10.62 5.37
N ASP A 398 1.97 11.61 6.08
CA ASP A 398 3.41 11.69 6.38
C ASP A 398 3.87 10.51 7.26
N ILE A 399 3.12 10.16 8.30
CA ILE A 399 3.41 9.05 9.21
C ILE A 399 3.50 7.72 8.45
N PHE A 400 2.55 7.46 7.57
CA PHE A 400 2.57 6.21 6.80
C PHE A 400 3.54 6.27 5.62
N GLY A 401 3.77 7.43 4.99
CA GLY A 401 4.81 7.63 3.98
C GLY A 401 6.20 7.30 4.54
N THR A 402 6.54 7.87 5.70
CA THR A 402 7.74 7.51 6.47
C THR A 402 7.77 6.00 6.80
N GLY A 403 6.64 5.44 7.24
CA GLY A 403 6.54 3.99 7.51
C GLY A 403 6.81 3.13 6.28
N VAL A 404 6.36 3.54 5.11
CA VAL A 404 6.59 2.87 3.81
C VAL A 404 8.06 2.90 3.44
N GLU A 405 8.74 4.03 3.60
CA GLU A 405 10.15 4.18 3.30
C GLU A 405 11.02 3.27 4.19
N PHE A 406 10.79 3.27 5.50
CA PHE A 406 11.46 2.34 6.41
C PHE A 406 11.15 0.85 6.09
N TYR A 407 9.91 0.56 5.66
CA TYR A 407 9.51 -0.79 5.27
C TYR A 407 10.23 -1.27 4.00
N ALA A 408 10.45 -0.38 3.04
CA ALA A 408 11.14 -0.69 1.79
C ALA A 408 12.57 -1.17 2.02
N ALA A 409 13.23 -0.68 3.08
CA ALA A 409 14.64 -0.96 3.38
C ALA A 409 15.55 -0.74 2.14
N ASN A 410 15.22 0.25 1.31
CA ASN A 410 15.95 0.56 0.08
C ASN A 410 17.29 1.24 0.42
N SER A 411 18.39 0.78 -0.17
CA SER A 411 19.72 1.31 0.11
C SER A 411 19.99 2.67 -0.55
N THR A 412 19.23 3.03 -1.58
CA THR A 412 19.35 4.34 -2.28
C THR A 412 18.45 5.38 -1.63
N ASP A 413 17.33 4.94 -1.06
CA ASP A 413 16.31 5.72 -0.38
C ASP A 413 16.09 5.12 0.99
N VAL A 414 16.97 5.50 1.93
CA VAL A 414 17.04 4.87 3.25
C VAL A 414 16.06 5.55 4.19
N GLY A 415 15.12 4.81 4.76
CA GLY A 415 14.06 5.34 5.60
C GLY A 415 14.55 6.29 6.69
N ASP A 416 13.93 7.46 6.76
CA ASP A 416 14.24 8.51 7.72
C ASP A 416 12.97 9.25 8.20
N TYR A 417 13.06 10.42 8.79
CA TYR A 417 11.94 11.23 9.29
C TYR A 417 11.90 12.62 8.63
N LEU A 418 12.40 12.69 7.41
CA LEU A 418 12.27 13.84 6.52
C LEU A 418 11.18 13.52 5.51
N ILE A 419 10.53 14.49 4.94
CA ILE A 419 9.48 14.30 3.94
C ILE A 419 9.90 15.01 2.66
N GLY A 420 9.94 14.27 1.56
CA GLY A 420 10.28 14.78 0.23
C GLY A 420 11.74 15.20 0.07
N GLU A 421 12.66 14.66 0.87
CA GLU A 421 14.08 15.04 0.88
C GLU A 421 14.80 14.67 -0.43
N LYS A 422 14.30 13.64 -1.16
CA LYS A 422 14.87 13.25 -2.46
C LYS A 422 14.46 14.18 -3.61
N ILE A 423 13.35 14.90 -3.47
CA ILE A 423 12.78 15.70 -4.55
C ILE A 423 13.48 17.07 -4.63
N ASP A 424 14.02 17.58 -3.52
CA ASP A 424 14.59 18.93 -3.43
C ASP A 424 13.65 20.01 -4.00
N ILE A 425 12.41 19.98 -3.56
CA ILE A 425 11.33 20.83 -4.10
C ILE A 425 11.61 22.33 -3.97
N ASN A 426 12.44 22.70 -2.99
CA ASN A 426 12.85 24.09 -2.72
C ASN A 426 14.10 24.49 -3.54
N GLY A 427 14.84 23.54 -4.12
CA GLY A 427 16.06 23.76 -4.87
C GLY A 427 17.24 24.17 -4.00
N ASP A 428 17.23 23.85 -2.71
CA ASP A 428 18.24 24.24 -1.72
C ASP A 428 18.80 23.04 -0.91
N GLY A 429 18.41 21.82 -1.29
CA GLY A 429 18.85 20.58 -0.63
C GLY A 429 18.14 20.30 0.68
N THR A 430 17.02 20.99 0.97
CA THR A 430 16.21 20.77 2.18
C THR A 430 14.97 19.91 1.88
N PRO A 431 14.53 19.07 2.84
CA PRO A 431 13.27 18.34 2.71
C PRO A 431 12.08 19.29 2.73
N LEU A 432 10.94 18.81 2.25
CA LEU A 432 9.69 19.55 2.32
C LEU A 432 9.21 19.75 3.77
N ARG A 433 9.33 18.74 4.62
CA ARG A 433 8.97 18.78 6.05
C ARG A 433 9.94 17.96 6.91
N TYR A 434 9.94 18.26 8.21
CA TYR A 434 10.74 17.58 9.23
C TYR A 434 9.80 17.04 10.32
N MET A 435 9.91 15.76 10.70
CA MET A 435 9.06 15.21 11.73
C MET A 435 9.63 15.41 13.15
N ASP A 436 10.95 15.50 13.32
CA ASP A 436 11.60 15.67 14.63
C ASP A 436 11.46 17.09 15.21
N LYS A 437 11.40 18.06 14.36
CA LYS A 437 11.25 19.48 14.67
C LYS A 437 10.65 20.19 13.46
N PRO A 438 9.33 20.15 13.29
CA PRO A 438 8.65 20.68 12.12
C PRO A 438 9.03 22.12 11.77
N SER A 439 9.20 23.00 12.77
CA SER A 439 9.57 24.41 12.55
C SER A 439 10.89 24.66 11.81
N LYS A 440 11.67 23.61 11.53
CA LYS A 440 12.88 23.73 10.68
C LYS A 440 12.54 24.20 9.26
N ASP A 441 11.34 23.92 8.75
CA ASP A 441 10.83 24.40 7.46
C ASP A 441 10.41 25.88 7.47
N GLY A 442 10.41 26.52 8.64
CA GLY A 442 10.05 27.92 8.83
C GLY A 442 8.55 28.21 8.97
N ALA A 443 7.64 27.22 8.80
CA ALA A 443 6.19 27.42 8.76
C ALA A 443 5.42 26.45 9.64
N SER A 444 5.85 25.20 9.74
CA SER A 444 5.16 24.14 10.46
C SER A 444 5.16 24.33 11.98
N ALA A 445 4.15 23.78 12.64
CA ALA A 445 3.99 23.88 14.08
C ALA A 445 4.70 22.72 14.79
N ASP A 446 5.62 23.03 15.72
CA ASP A 446 6.26 22.00 16.60
C ASP A 446 5.29 21.47 17.66
N SER A 447 4.28 22.27 18.05
CA SER A 447 3.34 21.93 19.12
C SER A 447 2.01 22.61 18.90
N TRP A 448 1.00 22.09 19.57
CA TRP A 448 -0.37 22.61 19.51
C TRP A 448 -0.48 23.99 20.14
N SER A 449 -1.28 24.83 19.51
CA SER A 449 -1.77 26.12 20.05
C SER A 449 -3.23 26.32 19.61
N SER A 450 -3.97 27.17 20.28
CA SER A 450 -5.37 27.48 19.95
C SER A 450 -5.59 28.05 18.55
N GLY A 451 -4.53 28.51 17.89
CA GLY A 451 -4.54 29.00 16.52
C GLY A 451 -4.08 27.99 15.46
N VAL A 452 -3.68 26.77 15.86
CA VAL A 452 -3.06 25.83 14.93
C VAL A 452 -4.00 25.40 13.80
N GLY A 453 -5.30 25.26 14.07
CA GLY A 453 -6.31 24.94 13.06
C GLY A 453 -6.55 26.06 12.02
N ASN A 454 -5.99 27.26 12.21
CA ASN A 454 -6.03 28.32 11.21
C ASN A 454 -4.83 28.34 10.27
N LYS A 455 -3.83 27.48 10.52
CA LYS A 455 -2.71 27.27 9.60
C LYS A 455 -3.17 26.44 8.41
N ASP A 456 -2.41 26.54 7.30
CA ASP A 456 -2.52 25.57 6.23
C ASP A 456 -2.33 24.14 6.79
N VAL A 457 -3.08 23.18 6.26
CA VAL A 457 -3.10 21.79 6.77
C VAL A 457 -1.72 21.12 6.74
N HIS A 458 -0.89 21.46 5.74
CA HIS A 458 0.48 20.95 5.63
C HIS A 458 1.42 21.50 6.74
N TYR A 459 1.12 22.65 7.32
CA TYR A 459 1.90 23.24 8.42
C TYR A 459 1.32 22.89 9.79
N SER A 460 -0.01 22.75 9.90
CA SER A 460 -0.64 22.29 11.13
C SER A 460 -0.38 20.79 11.39
N SER A 461 -0.11 20.00 10.35
CA SER A 461 0.29 18.58 10.45
C SER A 461 1.52 18.34 11.33
N GLY A 462 2.40 19.34 11.42
CA GLY A 462 3.61 19.27 12.22
C GLY A 462 3.40 18.82 13.66
N VAL A 463 2.27 19.17 14.29
CA VAL A 463 1.95 18.74 15.66
C VAL A 463 1.90 17.21 15.79
N ALA A 464 1.22 16.53 14.87
CA ALA A 464 1.11 15.07 14.92
C ALA A 464 2.34 14.36 14.30
N ASN A 465 3.02 14.97 13.34
CA ASN A 465 4.31 14.48 12.86
C ASN A 465 5.34 14.45 14.00
N HIS A 466 5.41 15.53 14.77
CA HIS A 466 6.29 15.64 15.93
C HIS A 466 5.90 14.65 17.03
N PHE A 467 4.60 14.53 17.33
CA PHE A 467 4.09 13.50 18.24
C PHE A 467 4.54 12.10 17.81
N PHE A 468 4.40 11.77 16.52
CA PHE A 468 4.77 10.44 16.00
C PHE A 468 6.28 10.19 16.11
N TYR A 469 7.13 11.18 15.78
CA TYR A 469 8.57 11.09 15.97
C TYR A 469 8.92 10.84 17.45
N LEU A 470 8.37 11.65 18.36
CA LEU A 470 8.60 11.52 19.80
C LEU A 470 8.14 10.17 20.35
N LEU A 471 6.99 9.68 19.91
CA LEU A 471 6.47 8.37 20.30
C LEU A 471 7.37 7.24 19.77
N SER A 472 7.84 7.38 18.53
CA SER A 472 8.70 6.37 17.89
C SER A 472 10.09 6.33 18.50
N GLU A 473 10.76 7.48 18.53
CA GLU A 473 12.20 7.58 18.78
C GLU A 473 12.53 8.23 20.14
N GLY A 474 11.60 9.01 20.68
CA GLY A 474 11.82 9.83 21.88
C GLY A 474 12.48 11.18 21.56
N SER A 475 12.69 11.98 22.61
CA SER A 475 13.25 13.33 22.50
C SER A 475 14.78 13.35 22.51
N GLY A 476 15.36 14.54 22.19
CA GLY A 476 16.79 14.82 22.24
C GLY A 476 17.55 14.41 20.98
N ALA A 477 18.88 14.45 21.08
CA ALA A 477 19.78 14.22 19.95
C ALA A 477 19.90 12.73 19.62
N LYS A 478 19.78 12.37 18.33
CA LYS A 478 19.91 11.01 17.80
C LYS A 478 20.45 11.03 16.37
N VAL A 479 21.04 9.92 15.96
CA VAL A 479 21.38 9.65 14.56
C VAL A 479 20.63 8.38 14.13
N ILE A 480 19.81 8.50 13.09
CA ILE A 480 19.02 7.40 12.54
C ILE A 480 19.35 7.31 11.04
N ASN A 481 19.85 6.17 10.60
CA ASN A 481 20.24 5.92 9.22
C ASN A 481 21.16 7.01 8.61
N GLY A 482 22.02 7.62 9.44
CA GLY A 482 22.97 8.65 9.02
C GLY A 482 22.43 10.09 9.11
N VAL A 483 21.13 10.28 9.34
CA VAL A 483 20.49 11.59 9.55
C VAL A 483 20.54 11.97 11.03
N SER A 484 20.95 13.23 11.33
CA SER A 484 21.03 13.77 12.68
C SER A 484 19.74 14.49 13.05
N TYR A 485 19.11 14.08 14.14
CA TYR A 485 17.90 14.65 14.72
C TYR A 485 18.17 15.26 16.09
N ASN A 486 17.38 16.25 16.49
CA ASN A 486 17.37 16.76 17.87
C ASN A 486 15.98 17.28 18.20
N SER A 487 15.08 16.35 18.57
CA SER A 487 13.68 16.63 18.82
C SER A 487 13.49 17.31 20.18
N PRO A 488 12.97 18.53 20.22
CA PRO A 488 12.63 19.22 21.48
C PRO A 488 11.28 18.72 22.03
N THR A 489 10.94 19.17 23.23
CA THR A 489 9.62 19.02 23.84
C THR A 489 9.10 20.38 24.28
N SER A 490 7.81 20.65 24.18
CA SER A 490 7.23 21.96 24.52
C SER A 490 7.31 22.27 26.03
N ASP A 491 7.36 21.24 26.87
CA ASP A 491 7.41 21.33 28.33
C ASP A 491 8.84 21.13 28.91
N GLY A 492 9.83 20.86 28.06
CA GLY A 492 11.23 20.66 28.46
C GLY A 492 11.50 19.30 29.13
N LEU A 493 10.50 18.41 29.26
CA LEU A 493 10.65 17.08 29.87
C LEU A 493 10.93 16.02 28.78
N PRO A 494 11.78 15.01 29.07
CA PRO A 494 12.13 14.02 28.08
C PRO A 494 10.94 13.09 27.74
N VAL A 495 10.95 12.54 26.53
CA VAL A 495 10.07 11.46 26.07
C VAL A 495 10.91 10.23 25.79
N ALA A 496 10.49 9.08 26.28
CA ALA A 496 11.05 7.78 25.92
C ALA A 496 10.27 7.21 24.74
N GLY A 497 10.94 6.93 23.60
CA GLY A 497 10.33 6.29 22.45
C GLY A 497 10.00 4.82 22.72
N ILE A 498 8.95 4.32 22.05
CA ILE A 498 8.50 2.91 22.14
C ILE A 498 8.88 2.08 20.92
N GLY A 499 9.55 2.69 19.95
CA GLY A 499 9.86 2.14 18.63
C GLY A 499 8.76 2.40 17.61
N ARG A 500 9.19 2.67 16.39
CA ARG A 500 8.33 3.04 15.24
C ARG A 500 7.23 2.02 14.97
N ASP A 501 7.53 0.73 15.01
CA ASP A 501 6.54 -0.30 14.70
C ASP A 501 5.34 -0.26 15.65
N LYS A 502 5.57 -0.04 16.96
CA LYS A 502 4.48 0.12 17.94
C LYS A 502 3.73 1.43 17.73
N ALA A 503 4.43 2.52 17.44
CA ALA A 503 3.82 3.81 17.13
C ALA A 503 2.91 3.72 15.89
N LEU A 504 3.34 3.05 14.83
CA LEU A 504 2.54 2.77 13.63
C LEU A 504 1.30 1.92 13.95
N GLN A 505 1.42 0.88 14.78
CA GLN A 505 0.27 0.05 15.19
C GLN A 505 -0.76 0.87 15.97
N ILE A 506 -0.32 1.73 16.89
CA ILE A 506 -1.21 2.61 17.68
C ILE A 506 -1.92 3.60 16.75
N TRP A 507 -1.18 4.26 15.85
CA TRP A 507 -1.76 5.23 14.91
C TRP A 507 -2.77 4.59 13.96
N TYR A 508 -2.41 3.46 13.35
CA TYR A 508 -3.31 2.72 12.47
C TYR A 508 -4.58 2.25 13.19
N ARG A 509 -4.45 1.73 14.42
CA ARG A 509 -5.58 1.31 15.25
C ARG A 509 -6.49 2.50 15.57
N ALA A 510 -5.92 3.65 15.93
CA ALA A 510 -6.68 4.86 16.19
C ALA A 510 -7.40 5.36 14.92
N LEU A 511 -6.69 5.47 13.80
CA LEU A 511 -7.24 5.88 12.51
C LEU A 511 -8.44 5.02 12.07
N THR A 512 -8.33 3.69 12.24
CA THR A 512 -9.34 2.75 11.73
C THR A 512 -10.50 2.49 12.68
N THR A 513 -10.39 2.86 13.97
CA THR A 513 -11.39 2.48 14.97
C THR A 513 -11.79 3.58 15.97
N LYS A 514 -11.07 4.71 16.01
CA LYS A 514 -11.30 5.78 17.00
C LYS A 514 -11.51 7.14 16.39
N PHE A 515 -10.84 7.45 15.27
CA PHE A 515 -10.95 8.75 14.62
C PHE A 515 -12.22 8.83 13.78
N THR A 516 -12.76 10.04 13.68
CA THR A 516 -13.90 10.42 12.84
C THR A 516 -13.50 11.58 11.92
N SER A 517 -14.39 11.98 11.05
CA SER A 517 -14.12 13.05 10.08
C SER A 517 -13.75 14.40 10.72
N THR A 518 -14.17 14.64 11.95
CA THR A 518 -13.96 15.90 12.68
C THR A 518 -12.95 15.80 13.84
N THR A 519 -12.21 14.68 13.92
CA THR A 519 -11.21 14.48 14.96
C THR A 519 -10.20 15.65 14.97
N ASN A 520 -10.04 16.30 16.12
CA ASN A 520 -9.03 17.32 16.39
C ASN A 520 -7.86 16.73 17.20
N TYR A 521 -6.83 17.51 17.55
CA TYR A 521 -5.65 17.01 18.26
C TYR A 521 -5.97 16.45 19.66
N ALA A 522 -6.91 17.07 20.40
CA ALA A 522 -7.34 16.56 21.70
C ALA A 522 -8.05 15.20 21.56
N SER A 523 -8.93 15.07 20.57
CA SER A 523 -9.61 13.81 20.26
C SER A 523 -8.65 12.76 19.70
N ALA A 524 -7.63 13.18 18.93
CA ALA A 524 -6.58 12.27 18.43
C ALA A 524 -5.75 11.69 19.59
N ARG A 525 -5.42 12.51 20.60
CA ARG A 525 -4.82 12.03 21.84
C ARG A 525 -5.69 10.96 22.51
N THR A 526 -6.96 11.24 22.73
CA THR A 526 -7.91 10.29 23.32
C THR A 526 -7.99 8.99 22.51
N GLY A 527 -8.09 9.11 21.19
CA GLY A 527 -8.16 7.94 20.29
C GLY A 527 -6.90 7.10 20.29
N THR A 528 -5.72 7.72 20.32
CA THR A 528 -4.43 6.99 20.35
C THR A 528 -4.17 6.37 21.73
N LEU A 529 -4.60 6.99 22.83
CA LEU A 529 -4.60 6.40 24.17
C LEU A 529 -5.51 5.17 24.25
N ALA A 530 -6.73 5.27 23.74
CA ALA A 530 -7.63 4.12 23.67
C ALA A 530 -7.04 2.98 22.83
N ALA A 531 -6.42 3.29 21.69
CA ALA A 531 -5.73 2.32 20.84
C ALA A 531 -4.54 1.66 21.58
N ALA A 532 -3.71 2.44 22.27
CA ALA A 532 -2.60 1.93 23.08
C ALA A 532 -3.10 1.05 24.22
N GLY A 533 -4.17 1.46 24.89
CA GLY A 533 -4.82 0.66 25.95
C GLY A 533 -5.35 -0.68 25.45
N GLU A 534 -5.97 -0.71 24.27
CA GLU A 534 -6.44 -1.96 23.63
C GLU A 534 -5.30 -2.88 23.21
N LEU A 535 -4.21 -2.32 22.68
CA LEU A 535 -3.08 -3.11 22.16
C LEU A 535 -2.12 -3.59 23.25
N TYR A 536 -1.89 -2.77 24.28
CA TYR A 536 -0.82 -3.02 25.26
C TYR A 536 -1.28 -2.95 26.72
N GLY A 537 -2.48 -2.48 26.99
CA GLY A 537 -3.03 -2.26 28.33
C GLY A 537 -2.80 -0.85 28.87
N THR A 538 -3.76 -0.32 29.65
CA THR A 538 -3.77 1.06 30.16
C THR A 538 -2.68 1.37 31.19
N THR A 539 -2.01 0.36 31.72
CA THR A 539 -0.87 0.53 32.66
C THR A 539 0.49 0.30 31.99
N SER A 540 0.51 0.05 30.68
CA SER A 540 1.74 -0.27 29.92
C SER A 540 2.65 0.95 29.77
N ALA A 541 3.91 0.68 29.44
CA ALA A 541 4.87 1.73 29.08
C ALA A 541 4.46 2.45 27.80
N GLU A 542 3.84 1.73 26.86
CA GLU A 542 3.34 2.26 25.59
C GLU A 542 2.20 3.27 25.82
N TYR A 543 1.25 2.97 26.69
CA TYR A 543 0.16 3.88 27.04
C TYR A 543 0.70 5.18 27.65
N LYS A 544 1.64 5.07 28.62
CA LYS A 544 2.29 6.23 29.22
C LYS A 544 3.09 7.05 28.21
N ALA A 545 3.81 6.37 27.32
CA ALA A 545 4.57 7.05 26.27
C ALA A 545 3.67 7.85 25.31
N VAL A 546 2.47 7.34 25.00
CA VAL A 546 1.46 8.11 24.21
C VAL A 546 1.02 9.36 24.97
N GLN A 547 0.76 9.29 26.29
CA GLN A 547 0.46 10.45 27.13
C GLN A 547 1.58 11.48 27.06
N ASP A 548 2.82 11.01 27.26
CA ASP A 548 4.00 11.85 27.32
C ASP A 548 4.34 12.49 25.97
N ALA A 549 4.22 11.74 24.89
CA ALA A 549 4.48 12.27 23.53
C ALA A 549 3.46 13.35 23.13
N TRP A 550 2.17 13.18 23.45
CA TRP A 550 1.18 14.22 23.23
C TRP A 550 1.39 15.46 24.11
N ALA A 551 1.69 15.25 25.39
CA ALA A 551 2.01 16.37 26.29
C ALA A 551 3.24 17.16 25.80
N ALA A 552 4.24 16.46 25.27
CA ALA A 552 5.45 17.07 24.70
C ALA A 552 5.19 17.94 23.47
N VAL A 553 4.05 17.80 22.80
CA VAL A 553 3.58 18.68 21.74
C VAL A 553 2.41 19.56 22.19
N ASN A 554 2.28 19.78 23.49
CA ASN A 554 1.28 20.66 24.15
C ASN A 554 -0.17 20.18 23.94
N VAL A 555 -0.41 18.86 23.90
CA VAL A 555 -1.77 18.29 23.88
C VAL A 555 -1.97 17.42 25.11
N GLY A 556 -2.70 17.93 26.12
CA GLY A 556 -2.97 17.24 27.38
C GLY A 556 -1.80 17.16 28.34
N SER A 557 -1.86 16.28 29.34
CA SER A 557 -0.91 16.19 30.44
C SER A 557 -0.02 14.94 30.36
N ARG A 558 1.12 14.96 31.08
CA ARG A 558 2.05 13.83 31.22
C ARG A 558 1.48 12.72 32.10
N SER A 559 2.03 11.50 31.93
CA SER A 559 1.66 10.31 32.71
C SER A 559 1.92 10.42 34.23
N ASP A 560 2.90 11.25 34.64
CA ASP A 560 3.26 11.46 36.04
C ASP A 560 2.65 12.72 36.68
N GLY A 561 1.98 13.58 35.90
CA GLY A 561 1.26 14.76 36.34
C GLY A 561 -0.20 14.42 36.58
N GLY A 562 -0.73 14.66 37.82
CA GLY A 562 -2.10 14.30 38.15
C GLY A 562 -3.12 14.74 37.11
N GLY A 563 -3.95 13.79 36.68
CA GLY A 563 -5.18 13.91 35.91
C GLY A 563 -5.11 14.73 34.62
N ASP A 564 -5.00 14.04 33.49
CA ASP A 564 -5.21 14.66 32.16
C ASP A 564 -6.68 15.12 32.05
N PRO A 565 -6.97 16.39 31.72
CA PRO A 565 -8.35 16.85 31.48
C PRO A 565 -9.07 16.12 30.33
N GLY A 566 -8.35 15.31 29.54
CA GLY A 566 -8.91 14.52 28.43
C GLY A 566 -8.83 12.99 28.63
N ASP A 567 -8.33 12.50 29.78
CA ASP A 567 -8.27 11.06 30.07
C ASP A 567 -9.63 10.58 30.65
N PRO A 568 -10.32 9.63 29.99
CA PRO A 568 -11.55 9.04 30.53
C PRO A 568 -11.36 8.31 31.86
N GLY A 569 -10.10 8.20 32.37
CA GLY A 569 -9.73 7.42 33.55
C GLY A 569 -9.81 8.13 34.91
N ASP A 570 -9.82 9.48 34.98
CA ASP A 570 -9.81 10.19 36.27
C ASP A 570 -11.21 10.55 36.80
N GLY A 571 -12.25 10.32 36.03
CA GLY A 571 -13.64 10.63 36.44
C GLY A 571 -13.96 12.14 36.48
N SER A 572 -13.13 13.02 35.90
CA SER A 572 -13.38 14.47 35.89
C SER A 572 -14.27 14.93 34.72
N THR A 573 -14.37 14.14 33.67
CA THR A 573 -15.14 14.45 32.47
C THR A 573 -16.22 13.40 32.20
N PHE A 574 -17.43 13.87 31.88
CA PHE A 574 -18.60 13.05 31.53
C PHE A 574 -19.22 13.59 30.28
N GLU A 575 -19.53 12.76 29.29
CA GLU A 575 -20.08 13.22 28.02
C GLU A 575 -21.25 12.36 27.52
N ASN A 576 -22.05 12.94 26.62
CA ASN A 576 -23.07 12.24 25.84
C ASN A 576 -23.00 12.75 24.40
N THR A 577 -22.65 11.84 23.49
CA THR A 577 -22.48 12.07 22.05
C THR A 577 -23.67 11.54 21.25
N SER A 578 -24.80 11.25 21.89
CA SER A 578 -26.00 10.79 21.21
C SER A 578 -26.81 11.97 20.67
N ASP A 579 -27.16 11.92 19.39
CA ASP A 579 -27.98 12.94 18.73
C ASP A 579 -29.36 13.04 19.34
N VAL A 580 -29.81 14.28 19.62
CA VAL A 580 -31.17 14.55 20.05
C VAL A 580 -31.77 15.66 19.17
N GLN A 581 -32.76 15.31 18.36
CA GLN A 581 -33.44 16.26 17.47
C GLN A 581 -34.12 17.40 18.24
N ILE A 582 -33.93 18.63 17.79
CA ILE A 582 -34.57 19.84 18.33
C ILE A 582 -35.76 20.16 17.43
N PRO A 583 -37.01 20.08 17.94
CA PRO A 583 -38.19 20.44 17.14
C PRO A 583 -38.23 21.93 16.83
N ASP A 584 -38.48 22.32 15.56
CA ASP A 584 -38.69 23.68 15.12
C ASP A 584 -39.84 24.32 15.92
N TYR A 585 -39.54 25.44 16.58
CA TYR A 585 -40.46 26.20 17.45
C TYR A 585 -41.27 25.32 18.42
N GLY A 586 -40.65 24.23 18.88
CA GLY A 586 -41.32 23.14 19.61
C GLY A 586 -41.01 23.09 21.11
N SER A 587 -41.40 21.98 21.71
CA SER A 587 -41.11 21.70 23.12
C SER A 587 -39.63 21.47 23.33
N ALA A 588 -39.07 21.90 24.48
CA ALA A 588 -37.71 21.67 24.85
C ALA A 588 -37.37 20.15 24.89
N VAL A 589 -36.23 19.79 24.36
CA VAL A 589 -35.64 18.46 24.45
C VAL A 589 -34.53 18.38 25.49
N THR A 590 -34.18 17.19 25.92
CA THR A 590 -33.09 17.00 26.91
C THR A 590 -32.18 15.86 26.52
N SER A 591 -30.87 16.08 26.65
CA SER A 591 -29.81 15.07 26.62
C SER A 591 -29.26 14.89 28.05
N SER A 592 -29.02 13.66 28.51
CA SER A 592 -28.68 13.39 29.92
C SER A 592 -27.27 12.77 30.04
N ILE A 593 -26.54 13.24 31.07
CA ILE A 593 -25.27 12.66 31.51
C ILE A 593 -25.43 12.15 32.94
N SER A 594 -25.01 10.94 33.22
CA SER A 594 -24.97 10.34 34.56
C SER A 594 -23.57 10.48 35.17
N VAL A 595 -23.40 11.31 36.16
CA VAL A 595 -22.15 11.53 36.88
C VAL A 595 -22.11 10.61 38.09
N THR A 596 -21.04 9.86 38.23
CA THR A 596 -20.80 8.94 39.36
C THR A 596 -19.32 9.00 39.79
N GLY A 597 -19.00 8.50 40.98
CA GLY A 597 -17.62 8.41 41.46
C GLY A 597 -17.02 9.72 42.01
N ARG A 598 -17.79 10.82 42.04
CA ARG A 598 -17.34 12.12 42.60
C ARG A 598 -17.68 12.21 44.10
N THR A 599 -16.93 13.01 44.82
CA THR A 599 -17.19 13.29 46.25
C THR A 599 -17.67 14.75 46.42
N GLY A 600 -18.68 14.95 47.26
CA GLY A 600 -19.15 16.32 47.60
C GLY A 600 -19.97 17.00 46.52
N ASN A 601 -19.92 18.32 46.51
CA ASN A 601 -20.63 19.17 45.58
C ASN A 601 -19.86 19.41 44.26
N ALA A 602 -20.58 19.79 43.23
CA ALA A 602 -19.97 20.25 41.97
C ALA A 602 -19.15 21.55 42.20
N PRO A 603 -18.17 21.84 41.35
CA PRO A 603 -17.30 23.00 41.54
C PRO A 603 -18.01 24.30 41.15
N SER A 604 -17.46 25.42 41.62
CA SER A 604 -17.96 26.78 41.23
C SER A 604 -17.56 27.20 39.81
N ASN A 605 -16.70 26.41 39.17
CA ASN A 605 -16.18 26.61 37.79
C ASN A 605 -16.44 25.41 36.89
N LEU A 606 -17.55 24.67 37.12
CA LEU A 606 -17.96 23.55 36.25
C LEU A 606 -17.99 24.00 34.80
N GLN A 607 -17.25 23.24 33.93
CA GLN A 607 -17.26 23.54 32.50
C GLN A 607 -18.34 22.69 31.79
N VAL A 608 -19.12 23.35 30.94
CA VAL A 608 -20.19 22.73 30.14
C VAL A 608 -19.89 23.00 28.68
N THR A 609 -19.35 22.01 27.98
CA THR A 609 -19.14 22.14 26.53
C THR A 609 -20.36 21.63 25.80
N VAL A 610 -20.87 22.42 24.88
CA VAL A 610 -22.11 22.15 24.13
C VAL A 610 -21.78 22.12 22.65
N ASP A 611 -22.28 21.11 21.97
CA ASP A 611 -22.14 20.87 20.54
C ASP A 611 -23.54 20.66 19.95
N ILE A 612 -24.04 21.67 19.20
CA ILE A 612 -25.39 21.69 18.61
C ILE A 612 -25.27 22.14 17.16
N VAL A 613 -25.76 21.34 16.25
CA VAL A 613 -25.94 21.67 14.84
C VAL A 613 -27.33 22.30 14.69
N HIS A 614 -27.39 23.55 14.19
CA HIS A 614 -28.65 24.28 14.00
C HIS A 614 -28.49 25.37 12.95
N THR A 615 -29.50 25.56 12.10
CA THR A 615 -29.42 26.55 11.01
C THR A 615 -29.40 28.01 11.46
N TRP A 616 -29.94 28.31 12.66
CA TRP A 616 -29.93 29.64 13.25
C TRP A 616 -29.75 29.58 14.78
N SER A 617 -28.54 29.78 15.28
CA SER A 617 -28.25 29.62 16.72
C SER A 617 -28.97 30.60 17.59
N GLY A 618 -29.41 31.76 17.04
CA GLY A 618 -30.18 32.80 17.72
C GLY A 618 -31.49 32.33 18.34
N ASP A 619 -32.13 31.31 17.75
CA ASP A 619 -33.40 30.80 18.22
C ASP A 619 -33.26 29.83 19.40
N LEU A 620 -32.04 29.40 19.68
CA LEU A 620 -31.81 28.43 20.74
C LEU A 620 -31.73 29.04 22.13
N GLN A 621 -32.54 28.50 23.02
CA GLN A 621 -32.40 28.63 24.46
C GLN A 621 -31.75 27.36 25.00
N ILE A 622 -30.62 27.51 25.69
CA ILE A 622 -29.82 26.36 26.21
C ILE A 622 -29.69 26.50 27.72
N ASP A 623 -30.07 25.45 28.44
CA ASP A 623 -30.02 25.39 29.91
C ASP A 623 -29.26 24.10 30.35
N LEU A 624 -28.41 24.22 31.38
CA LEU A 624 -27.96 23.06 32.15
C LEU A 624 -28.92 22.85 33.34
N VAL A 625 -29.36 21.64 33.55
CA VAL A 625 -30.19 21.23 34.68
C VAL A 625 -29.38 20.29 35.57
N GLY A 626 -29.15 20.69 36.79
CA GLY A 626 -28.43 19.92 37.80
C GLY A 626 -29.26 18.78 38.41
N PRO A 627 -28.62 17.87 39.17
CA PRO A 627 -29.26 16.69 39.76
C PRO A 627 -30.47 16.99 40.65
N ASN A 628 -30.50 18.10 41.33
CA ASN A 628 -31.65 18.53 42.16
C ASN A 628 -32.73 19.29 41.39
N GLY A 629 -32.58 19.45 40.06
CA GLY A 629 -33.52 20.18 39.19
C GLY A 629 -33.24 21.66 39.02
N THR A 630 -32.21 22.23 39.68
CA THR A 630 -31.81 23.61 39.45
C THR A 630 -31.35 23.84 38.01
N THR A 631 -31.83 24.91 37.41
CA THR A 631 -31.55 25.29 36.02
C THR A 631 -30.54 26.44 35.95
N TYR A 632 -29.50 26.28 35.16
CA TYR A 632 -28.49 27.28 34.85
C TYR A 632 -28.60 27.68 33.39
N ARG A 633 -28.90 28.93 33.08
CA ARG A 633 -29.00 29.45 31.72
C ARG A 633 -27.60 29.55 31.11
N LEU A 634 -27.33 28.79 30.04
CA LEU A 634 -26.11 28.85 29.26
C LEU A 634 -26.24 29.88 28.12
N LYS A 635 -27.33 29.81 27.35
CA LYS A 635 -27.63 30.73 26.25
C LYS A 635 -29.10 31.09 26.25
N SER A 636 -29.42 32.40 26.10
CA SER A 636 -30.76 32.88 25.82
C SER A 636 -30.96 33.00 24.31
N SER A 637 -32.20 32.77 23.84
CA SER A 637 -32.57 33.12 22.47
C SER A 637 -32.49 34.65 22.25
N GLY A 638 -32.15 35.07 21.04
CA GLY A 638 -31.97 36.44 20.61
C GLY A 638 -31.37 36.50 19.21
N TYR A 639 -31.20 37.69 18.66
CA TYR A 639 -30.66 37.81 17.31
C TYR A 639 -29.20 37.38 17.26
N ASP A 640 -28.96 36.23 16.62
CA ASP A 640 -27.64 35.65 16.33
C ASP A 640 -27.77 34.80 15.05
N PRO A 641 -27.42 35.34 13.87
CA PRO A 641 -27.61 34.67 12.60
C PRO A 641 -26.54 33.59 12.29
N THR A 642 -25.61 33.34 13.22
CA THR A 642 -24.61 32.32 13.02
C THR A 642 -25.24 30.92 13.13
N PRO A 643 -24.88 29.96 12.29
CA PRO A 643 -25.29 28.59 12.49
C PRO A 643 -24.51 27.95 13.65
N ASP A 644 -25.02 26.85 14.17
CA ASP A 644 -24.40 25.96 15.14
C ASP A 644 -24.02 26.62 16.50
N VAL A 645 -23.83 25.79 17.51
CA VAL A 645 -23.30 26.22 18.81
C VAL A 645 -22.21 25.26 19.26
N HIS A 646 -20.96 25.66 19.10
CA HIS A 646 -19.77 24.92 19.59
C HIS A 646 -19.11 25.76 20.67
N LYS A 647 -19.52 25.58 21.95
CA LYS A 647 -19.09 26.50 23.02
C LYS A 647 -18.97 25.85 24.39
N THR A 648 -17.94 26.23 25.13
CA THR A 648 -17.79 25.91 26.55
C THR A 648 -18.28 27.05 27.42
N TYR A 649 -19.17 26.74 28.39
CA TYR A 649 -19.69 27.64 29.38
C TYR A 649 -19.14 27.29 30.77
N THR A 650 -18.81 28.29 31.58
CA THR A 650 -18.45 28.12 32.99
C THR A 650 -19.66 28.36 33.89
N VAL A 651 -20.01 27.40 34.72
CA VAL A 651 -21.15 27.42 35.61
C VAL A 651 -20.74 27.26 37.05
N ASN A 652 -21.22 28.17 37.92
CA ASN A 652 -21.11 27.97 39.37
C ASN A 652 -22.20 26.96 39.81
N ALA A 653 -21.84 25.72 39.92
CA ALA A 653 -22.72 24.62 40.32
C ALA A 653 -22.47 24.13 41.76
N SER A 654 -21.79 24.91 42.62
CA SER A 654 -21.38 24.52 43.95
C SER A 654 -22.55 24.20 44.92
N SER A 655 -23.77 24.55 44.56
CA SER A 655 -24.99 24.19 45.31
C SER A 655 -25.57 22.82 44.93
N GLN A 656 -24.98 22.14 43.92
CA GLN A 656 -25.41 20.82 43.46
C GLN A 656 -24.50 19.73 44.02
N THR A 657 -25.04 18.52 44.25
CA THR A 657 -24.19 17.34 44.37
C THR A 657 -23.50 17.09 43.05
N ALA A 658 -22.20 16.68 43.08
CA ALA A 658 -21.49 16.33 41.85
C ALA A 658 -22.11 15.13 41.18
N ASN A 659 -22.39 14.07 41.95
CA ASN A 659 -23.04 12.86 41.46
C ASN A 659 -24.51 13.01 41.20
N GLY A 660 -25.01 12.38 40.15
CA GLY A 660 -26.41 12.37 39.75
C GLY A 660 -26.61 12.60 38.27
N THR A 661 -27.86 12.74 37.82
CA THR A 661 -28.17 12.95 36.42
C THR A 661 -28.24 14.46 36.12
N TRP A 662 -27.30 14.90 35.32
CA TRP A 662 -27.28 16.23 34.72
C TRP A 662 -27.94 16.17 33.35
N LYS A 663 -28.59 17.29 32.93
CA LYS A 663 -29.28 17.37 31.65
C LYS A 663 -28.91 18.65 30.92
N LEU A 664 -28.57 18.56 29.66
CA LEU A 664 -28.61 19.67 28.72
C LEU A 664 -30.05 19.77 28.21
N LYS A 665 -30.69 20.92 28.42
CA LYS A 665 -32.04 21.20 27.95
C LYS A 665 -31.98 22.27 26.89
N VAL A 666 -32.48 21.98 25.70
CA VAL A 666 -32.45 22.88 24.55
C VAL A 666 -33.86 23.06 24.03
N GLN A 667 -34.19 24.30 23.70
CA GLN A 667 -35.44 24.67 23.07
C GLN A 667 -35.23 25.67 21.96
N ASP A 668 -35.78 25.40 20.80
CA ASP A 668 -35.90 26.34 19.72
C ASP A 668 -37.08 27.25 19.94
N LYS A 669 -36.85 28.58 19.90
CA LYS A 669 -37.82 29.66 20.16
C LYS A 669 -38.24 30.44 18.92
N GLY A 670 -37.66 30.13 17.76
CA GLY A 670 -37.98 30.72 16.47
C GLY A 670 -38.54 29.68 15.49
N PRO A 671 -39.33 30.08 14.51
CA PRO A 671 -39.84 29.20 13.49
C PRO A 671 -38.91 29.09 12.27
N GLN A 672 -39.01 28.01 11.51
CA GLN A 672 -38.38 27.76 10.19
C GLN A 672 -36.91 27.26 10.23
N ASP A 673 -36.38 27.05 11.42
CA ASP A 673 -35.02 26.53 11.59
C ASP A 673 -35.03 25.15 12.24
N THR A 674 -34.05 24.32 11.93
CA THR A 674 -33.98 22.93 12.41
C THR A 674 -32.57 22.55 12.85
N GLY A 675 -32.47 21.61 13.79
CA GLY A 675 -31.19 21.14 14.26
C GLY A 675 -31.30 20.02 15.26
N TYR A 676 -30.18 19.66 15.85
CA TYR A 676 -30.06 18.60 16.85
C TYR A 676 -28.88 18.87 17.80
N ILE A 677 -28.98 18.36 19.02
CA ILE A 677 -27.84 18.26 19.91
C ILE A 677 -26.96 17.15 19.36
N ASP A 678 -25.74 17.47 18.90
CA ASP A 678 -24.75 16.53 18.41
C ASP A 678 -23.98 15.89 19.59
N GLY A 679 -23.74 16.68 20.62
CA GLY A 679 -23.15 16.20 21.86
C GLY A 679 -23.00 17.26 22.92
N TRP A 680 -22.65 16.86 24.13
CA TRP A 680 -22.25 17.76 25.19
C TRP A 680 -21.46 17.04 26.26
N LYS A 681 -20.70 17.83 27.03
CA LYS A 681 -19.80 17.29 28.05
C LYS A 681 -19.72 18.16 29.28
N LEU A 682 -19.58 17.54 30.43
CA LEU A 682 -19.30 18.16 31.73
C LEU A 682 -17.86 17.90 32.11
N THR A 683 -17.09 18.94 32.44
CA THR A 683 -15.74 18.77 32.99
C THR A 683 -15.75 19.41 34.41
N PHE A 684 -15.34 18.62 35.39
CA PHE A 684 -15.21 19.00 36.79
C PHE A 684 -13.73 19.31 37.05
N PRO A 685 -13.30 20.57 36.97
CA PRO A 685 -11.92 20.98 37.21
C PRO A 685 -11.42 20.65 38.62
#